data_dfb88e9a4e7e990dc4a8491519a0770b
#
_entry.id   dfb88e9a4e7e990dc4a8491519a0770b
#
_cell.length_a   1.000
_cell.length_b   1.000
_cell.length_c   1.000
_cell.angle_alpha   90.00
_cell.angle_beta   90.00
_cell.angle_gamma   90.00
#
_symmetry.space_group_name_H-M   'P 1'
#
loop_
_entity.id
_entity.type
_entity.pdbx_description
1 polymer ?
#
loop_
_entity_poly.entity_id
_entity_poly.type
_entity_poly.pdbx_seq_one_letter_code
_entity_poly.pdbx_strand_id
1 'polypeptide(L)'
;MKTRLFYFAILIGMIFSFQGLSAQSFITIKGKVMNADNYEAIPYASIKVMGANKDIGTSSNENGEYTLTIPAEYKKIKISSVGFDPEEYPVSAEREQTIRVMLFPANSIEEIVVRAPKRGKYSNKNNPAVELIRKVVQHRDQNRLTGQAYAEYDQYEKISLGLSNLDEKFKNKKVFKKYQFLFEKDDTAQTASNYVLPAYMEEKFSKVYFRKDPNAKKQYIIADRKAEFDPKFIDNDGLSKYFNRLYDEVEIYDNNITILTNQFLSPIANSAPTFYRFYITDTIKNENESLVELSFFPRNKNDLLFKGKLYVTLDGNYAVKGAEMTVSDEINLNFVRDLNIELGFNKTNDNKYYLTKSSLGIDFSITNKGKGIKGKRVVLINDYVNGNVRPDSIYAVPDKYVVIPEEKQEVAETKSESYWATLRPEPLSKSERSIYTNIDSLQSMPSFRTFMDISALVLSGYKQAGPVEIGPVNTFYSYNPVEGFRLRVGGRTTEQLSKRFYAEGYGAYGFEDQKWKYFLAGTYSLNNKSIYKFPQHYLRVSASYDTKIPGQNLEFVQEDNVLLSFKRGENKSYLYNEVYRLDYKVEFSNNFSMNAGLGTWKQTPAGVLSYTLPMADGSHKIVNNLQSTEFNVGFRYAPKEEFYQGKLYRTPIFNKYPIMTFNYTAGVKGVFGGEYNYHNFSAGIFKRFYLSQLGYADINVDGTYIAGNNLPFPVLNIHRANQTYAYQLQSYNLMNFMEFISDHHASWNVQYYMNGFIFNKVPLLKKLKLREVFSFKGVYGGLRDSNNPSLNNQVYDWQTNGSGEQMSFTFGNKPYMEASAGVANIFKVLRVDVVKRLNYLDHPDAPEWGIRARVKFDF
;
A
#
# COMPACT_ATOMS: atom_id res chain seq x y z
N MET A 1 -25.96 23.13 -45.67
CA MET A 1 -25.54 21.96 -46.46
C MET A 1 -24.05 21.96 -46.84
N LYS A 2 -23.35 23.09 -46.87
CA LYS A 2 -21.91 23.15 -47.27
C LYS A 2 -20.93 22.76 -46.19
N THR A 3 -21.29 22.82 -44.91
CA THR A 3 -20.38 22.51 -43.79
C THR A 3 -20.29 20.98 -43.46
N ARG A 4 -21.29 20.19 -43.85
CA ARG A 4 -21.23 18.72 -43.62
C ARG A 4 -20.44 17.97 -44.70
N LEU A 5 -20.29 18.52 -45.89
CA LEU A 5 -19.44 17.97 -46.96
C LEU A 5 -17.96 18.18 -46.67
N PHE A 6 -17.61 19.25 -45.96
CA PHE A 6 -16.21 19.55 -45.61
C PHE A 6 -15.65 18.59 -44.59
N TYR A 7 -16.43 18.20 -43.59
CA TYR A 7 -16.02 17.19 -42.58
C TYR A 7 -15.97 15.77 -43.15
N PHE A 8 -16.81 15.47 -44.16
CA PHE A 8 -16.78 14.15 -44.82
C PHE A 8 -15.57 14.03 -45.77
N ALA A 9 -15.15 15.11 -46.39
CA ALA A 9 -13.91 15.14 -47.19
C ALA A 9 -12.65 15.05 -46.37
N ILE A 10 -12.63 15.60 -45.13
CA ILE A 10 -11.52 15.45 -44.19
C ILE A 10 -11.42 14.01 -43.64
N LEU A 11 -12.55 13.36 -43.44
CA LEU A 11 -12.60 11.96 -42.99
C LEU A 11 -12.10 11.00 -44.07
N ILE A 12 -12.37 11.27 -45.34
CA ILE A 12 -11.86 10.47 -46.47
C ILE A 12 -10.36 10.73 -46.72
N GLY A 13 -9.90 11.96 -46.53
CA GLY A 13 -8.45 12.31 -46.63
C GLY A 13 -7.56 11.66 -45.54
N MET A 14 -8.13 11.29 -44.39
CA MET A 14 -7.40 10.56 -43.34
C MET A 14 -7.25 9.04 -43.60
N ILE A 15 -7.98 8.49 -44.57
CA ILE A 15 -7.93 7.03 -44.87
C ILE A 15 -6.84 6.71 -45.91
N PHE A 16 -6.33 7.71 -46.64
CA PHE A 16 -5.34 7.47 -47.71
C PHE A 16 -3.87 7.88 -47.42
N SER A 17 -3.53 8.12 -46.16
CA SER A 17 -2.13 8.45 -45.79
C SER A 17 -1.39 7.25 -45.16
N PHE A 18 -1.58 6.07 -45.64
CA PHE A 18 -0.79 4.90 -45.23
C PHE A 18 0.04 4.39 -46.42
N GLN A 19 1.20 5.00 -46.67
CA GLN A 19 2.27 4.33 -47.35
C GLN A 19 3.62 4.71 -46.74
N GLY A 20 4.34 3.67 -46.30
CA GLY A 20 5.77 3.70 -46.10
C GLY A 20 6.28 3.64 -44.67
N LEU A 21 5.93 2.62 -43.91
CA LEU A 21 6.73 2.19 -42.78
C LEU A 21 7.42 0.88 -43.17
N SER A 22 8.75 0.89 -43.28
CA SER A 22 9.54 -0.35 -43.27
C SER A 22 9.36 -1.00 -41.91
N ALA A 23 8.37 -1.88 -41.81
CA ALA A 23 8.18 -2.70 -40.62
C ALA A 23 9.36 -3.67 -40.57
N GLN A 24 10.17 -3.63 -39.51
CA GLN A 24 10.99 -4.78 -39.14
C GLN A 24 10.03 -5.98 -39.07
N SER A 25 10.23 -6.92 -39.99
CA SER A 25 9.39 -8.10 -40.06
C SER A 25 9.77 -9.02 -38.90
N PHE A 26 8.81 -9.30 -38.03
CA PHE A 26 8.94 -10.32 -36.99
C PHE A 26 8.35 -11.61 -37.48
N ILE A 27 8.97 -12.72 -37.08
CA ILE A 27 8.52 -14.07 -37.35
C ILE A 27 8.05 -14.69 -36.03
N THR A 28 6.85 -15.21 -36.00
CA THR A 28 6.33 -15.95 -34.83
C THR A 28 6.42 -17.45 -35.12
N ILE A 29 7.19 -18.13 -34.27
CA ILE A 29 7.41 -19.58 -34.33
C ILE A 29 6.58 -20.19 -33.20
N LYS A 30 5.68 -21.09 -33.56
CA LYS A 30 4.92 -21.91 -32.61
C LYS A 30 5.37 -23.35 -32.78
N GLY A 31 5.31 -24.15 -31.75
CA GLY A 31 5.66 -25.54 -31.89
C GLY A 31 5.51 -26.36 -30.62
N LYS A 32 5.91 -27.59 -30.71
CA LYS A 32 5.90 -28.52 -29.59
C LYS A 32 7.21 -29.32 -29.60
N VAL A 33 7.85 -29.37 -28.41
CA VAL A 33 9.06 -30.17 -28.20
C VAL A 33 8.65 -31.52 -27.66
N MET A 34 9.13 -32.57 -28.30
CA MET A 34 8.80 -33.96 -27.99
C MET A 34 10.06 -34.82 -27.96
N ASN A 35 10.04 -35.88 -27.19
CA ASN A 35 11.08 -36.93 -27.20
C ASN A 35 10.95 -37.79 -28.48
N ALA A 36 12.06 -38.00 -29.19
CA ALA A 36 12.09 -38.74 -30.46
C ALA A 36 11.76 -40.20 -30.29
N ASP A 37 12.02 -40.84 -29.13
CA ASP A 37 11.83 -42.25 -28.91
C ASP A 37 10.39 -42.63 -28.54
N ASN A 38 9.69 -41.78 -27.77
CA ASN A 38 8.38 -42.11 -27.22
C ASN A 38 7.27 -41.11 -27.54
N TYR A 39 7.58 -40.04 -28.29
CA TYR A 39 6.67 -38.96 -28.67
C TYR A 39 6.03 -38.21 -27.49
N GLU A 40 6.58 -38.32 -26.28
CA GLU A 40 6.11 -37.56 -25.14
C GLU A 40 6.55 -36.11 -25.22
N ALA A 41 5.70 -35.21 -24.72
CA ALA A 41 6.02 -33.81 -24.66
C ALA A 41 7.18 -33.55 -23.67
N ILE A 42 8.16 -32.79 -24.08
CA ILE A 42 9.27 -32.32 -23.23
C ILE A 42 8.91 -30.97 -22.68
N PRO A 43 8.57 -30.88 -21.40
CA PRO A 43 8.27 -29.59 -20.76
C PRO A 43 9.54 -28.79 -20.52
N TYR A 44 9.41 -27.48 -20.62
CA TYR A 44 10.44 -26.50 -20.26
C TYR A 44 11.78 -26.63 -21.00
N ALA A 45 11.75 -27.20 -22.19
CA ALA A 45 12.90 -27.15 -23.09
C ALA A 45 13.23 -25.69 -23.42
N SER A 46 14.51 -25.36 -23.43
CA SER A 46 15.01 -24.02 -23.77
C SER A 46 15.06 -23.87 -25.30
N ILE A 47 14.46 -22.82 -25.83
CA ILE A 47 14.49 -22.46 -27.26
C ILE A 47 15.22 -21.13 -27.39
N LYS A 48 16.42 -21.11 -27.98
CA LYS A 48 17.27 -19.92 -28.14
C LYS A 48 17.53 -19.60 -29.60
N VAL A 49 17.62 -18.32 -29.92
CA VAL A 49 17.99 -17.83 -31.24
C VAL A 49 19.51 -17.90 -31.41
N MET A 50 19.96 -18.44 -32.54
CA MET A 50 21.37 -18.53 -32.87
C MET A 50 21.88 -17.26 -33.53
N GLY A 51 23.04 -16.79 -33.11
CA GLY A 51 23.72 -15.61 -33.71
C GLY A 51 23.18 -14.26 -33.21
N ALA A 52 22.35 -14.24 -32.20
CA ALA A 52 21.90 -13.01 -31.57
C ALA A 52 22.95 -12.47 -30.60
N ASN A 53 23.22 -11.14 -30.66
CA ASN A 53 24.09 -10.46 -29.70
C ASN A 53 23.45 -10.32 -28.31
N LYS A 54 22.19 -10.71 -28.14
CA LYS A 54 21.44 -10.79 -26.88
C LYS A 54 20.75 -12.15 -26.82
N ASP A 55 20.60 -12.71 -25.63
CA ASP A 55 19.86 -13.97 -25.41
C ASP A 55 18.36 -13.77 -25.74
N ILE A 56 17.99 -14.03 -26.99
CA ILE A 56 16.61 -14.07 -27.44
C ILE A 56 16.15 -15.55 -27.39
N GLY A 57 15.16 -15.83 -26.56
CA GLY A 57 14.67 -17.19 -26.42
C GLY A 57 13.36 -17.28 -25.61
N THR A 58 12.85 -18.51 -25.52
CA THR A 58 11.68 -18.87 -24.72
C THR A 58 11.87 -20.27 -24.17
N SER A 59 10.93 -20.75 -23.35
CA SER A 59 10.88 -22.14 -22.93
C SER A 59 9.52 -22.76 -23.28
N SER A 60 9.50 -24.07 -23.56
CA SER A 60 8.24 -24.77 -23.73
C SER A 60 7.44 -24.85 -22.44
N ASN A 61 6.11 -24.90 -22.54
CA ASN A 61 5.22 -25.04 -21.40
C ASN A 61 5.16 -26.50 -20.88
N GLU A 62 4.31 -26.78 -19.90
CA GLU A 62 4.13 -28.11 -19.31
C GLU A 62 3.64 -29.19 -20.33
N ASN A 63 3.08 -28.75 -21.45
CA ASN A 63 2.66 -29.61 -22.54
C ASN A 63 3.68 -29.71 -23.70
N GLY A 64 4.88 -29.16 -23.49
CA GLY A 64 5.94 -29.06 -24.47
C GLY A 64 5.73 -28.02 -25.57
N GLU A 65 4.67 -27.20 -25.48
CA GLU A 65 4.33 -26.18 -26.48
C GLU A 65 5.10 -24.88 -26.22
N TYR A 66 5.54 -24.21 -27.30
CA TYR A 66 6.25 -22.94 -27.22
C TYR A 66 5.77 -21.96 -28.28
N THR A 67 5.96 -20.68 -27.99
CA THR A 67 5.78 -19.58 -28.93
C THR A 67 6.94 -18.62 -28.76
N LEU A 68 7.66 -18.37 -29.88
CA LEU A 68 8.81 -17.47 -29.92
C LEU A 68 8.64 -16.47 -31.05
N THR A 69 8.72 -15.18 -30.75
CA THR A 69 8.70 -14.12 -31.77
C THR A 69 10.08 -13.51 -31.89
N ILE A 70 10.65 -13.56 -33.10
CA ILE A 70 12.01 -13.11 -33.39
C ILE A 70 12.04 -12.15 -34.56
N PRO A 71 13.03 -11.23 -34.66
CA PRO A 71 13.30 -10.49 -35.89
C PRO A 71 13.62 -11.43 -37.06
N ALA A 72 13.14 -11.09 -38.26
CA ALA A 72 13.29 -11.93 -39.47
C ALA A 72 14.73 -12.09 -39.97
N GLU A 73 15.67 -11.40 -39.39
CA GLU A 73 17.10 -11.52 -39.66
C GLU A 73 17.70 -12.85 -39.16
N TYR A 74 17.11 -13.42 -38.12
CA TYR A 74 17.61 -14.69 -37.55
C TYR A 74 17.02 -15.90 -38.26
N LYS A 75 17.89 -16.81 -38.62
CA LYS A 75 17.54 -17.95 -39.47
C LYS A 75 17.62 -19.31 -38.77
N LYS A 76 18.01 -19.35 -37.52
CA LYS A 76 18.15 -20.63 -36.78
C LYS A 76 17.76 -20.45 -35.31
N ILE A 77 17.11 -21.43 -34.77
CA ILE A 77 16.87 -21.58 -33.31
C ILE A 77 17.55 -22.89 -32.86
N LYS A 78 18.07 -22.88 -31.65
CA LYS A 78 18.63 -24.04 -30.96
C LYS A 78 17.68 -24.40 -29.82
N ILE A 79 17.31 -25.66 -29.77
CA ILE A 79 16.44 -26.22 -28.73
C ILE A 79 17.26 -27.22 -27.92
N SER A 80 17.19 -27.11 -26.60
CA SER A 80 17.88 -27.98 -25.66
C SER A 80 17.04 -28.33 -24.47
N SER A 81 17.20 -29.52 -23.95
CA SER A 81 16.61 -29.95 -22.68
C SER A 81 17.56 -30.93 -21.99
N VAL A 82 17.54 -30.95 -20.65
CA VAL A 82 18.41 -31.84 -19.87
C VAL A 82 18.10 -33.30 -20.18
N GLY A 83 19.13 -34.08 -20.50
CA GLY A 83 19.00 -35.48 -20.88
C GLY A 83 18.73 -35.70 -22.35
N PHE A 84 18.80 -34.66 -23.18
CA PHE A 84 18.60 -34.74 -24.64
C PHE A 84 19.73 -34.01 -25.36
N ASP A 85 20.09 -34.52 -26.53
CA ASP A 85 21.02 -33.84 -27.43
C ASP A 85 20.36 -32.56 -27.96
N PRO A 86 21.09 -31.41 -27.96
CA PRO A 86 20.53 -30.16 -28.45
C PRO A 86 20.41 -30.19 -29.97
N GLU A 87 19.28 -29.76 -30.51
CA GLU A 87 18.96 -29.72 -31.92
C GLU A 87 18.81 -28.29 -32.45
N GLU A 88 19.25 -28.07 -33.72
CA GLU A 88 19.10 -26.80 -34.41
C GLU A 88 18.07 -26.91 -35.52
N TYR A 89 17.16 -25.94 -35.56
CA TYR A 89 16.10 -25.88 -36.59
C TYR A 89 16.22 -24.58 -37.38
N PRO A 90 16.11 -24.67 -38.71
CA PRO A 90 16.06 -23.50 -39.58
C PRO A 90 14.72 -22.76 -39.39
N VAL A 91 14.77 -21.44 -39.44
CA VAL A 91 13.61 -20.56 -39.43
C VAL A 91 13.38 -20.02 -40.82
N SER A 92 12.18 -20.21 -41.38
CA SER A 92 11.80 -19.66 -42.68
C SER A 92 11.46 -18.17 -42.59
N ALA A 93 11.35 -17.50 -43.73
CA ALA A 93 10.97 -16.07 -43.75
C ALA A 93 9.44 -15.82 -43.59
N GLU A 94 8.67 -16.86 -43.37
CA GLU A 94 7.22 -16.78 -43.20
C GLU A 94 6.87 -16.12 -41.86
N ARG A 95 5.87 -15.24 -41.83
CA ARG A 95 5.48 -14.51 -40.64
C ARG A 95 5.01 -15.36 -39.47
N GLU A 96 4.36 -16.48 -39.75
CA GLU A 96 4.00 -17.51 -38.76
C GLU A 96 4.40 -18.86 -39.27
N GLN A 97 5.07 -19.65 -38.43
CA GLN A 97 5.46 -21.02 -38.76
C GLN A 97 5.34 -21.91 -37.55
N THR A 98 5.09 -23.20 -37.82
CA THR A 98 5.01 -24.21 -36.77
C THR A 98 6.18 -25.17 -36.94
N ILE A 99 7.04 -25.28 -35.92
CA ILE A 99 8.19 -26.19 -35.89
C ILE A 99 7.94 -27.24 -34.80
N ARG A 100 7.72 -28.49 -35.23
CA ARG A 100 7.70 -29.64 -34.31
C ARG A 100 9.13 -30.07 -34.06
N VAL A 101 9.53 -30.10 -32.80
CA VAL A 101 10.89 -30.42 -32.38
C VAL A 101 10.91 -31.83 -31.79
N MET A 102 11.81 -32.67 -32.31
CA MET A 102 12.08 -33.98 -31.76
C MET A 102 13.50 -34.00 -31.23
N LEU A 103 13.65 -34.11 -29.89
CA LEU A 103 14.96 -34.25 -29.26
C LEU A 103 15.27 -35.71 -28.98
N PHE A 104 16.47 -36.11 -29.33
CA PHE A 104 16.97 -37.45 -29.03
C PHE A 104 17.58 -37.53 -27.66
N PRO A 105 17.33 -38.59 -26.86
CA PRO A 105 18.03 -38.77 -25.60
C PRO A 105 19.54 -38.83 -25.79
N ALA A 106 20.29 -38.09 -24.99
CA ALA A 106 21.74 -38.05 -25.05
C ALA A 106 22.32 -39.42 -24.66
N ASN A 107 23.16 -40.02 -25.51
CA ASN A 107 23.91 -41.24 -25.20
C ASN A 107 25.05 -40.91 -24.21
N SER A 108 24.83 -41.23 -22.95
CA SER A 108 25.73 -41.42 -21.81
C SER A 108 27.01 -40.57 -21.62
N ILE A 109 27.01 -39.82 -20.58
CA ILE A 109 28.15 -39.62 -19.68
C ILE A 109 27.68 -40.07 -18.28
N GLU A 110 28.55 -40.86 -17.58
CA GLU A 110 28.30 -41.41 -16.23
C GLU A 110 27.77 -40.33 -15.26
N GLU A 111 26.93 -40.63 -14.61
CA GLU A 111 25.52 -40.53 -14.36
C GLU A 111 25.28 -40.19 -12.89
N ILE A 112 24.65 -39.05 -12.66
CA ILE A 112 23.61 -39.02 -11.64
C ILE A 112 22.31 -39.19 -12.43
N VAL A 113 21.76 -40.41 -12.41
CA VAL A 113 20.55 -40.77 -13.14
C VAL A 113 19.36 -39.96 -12.62
N VAL A 114 19.03 -38.86 -13.25
CA VAL A 114 17.73 -38.25 -13.16
C VAL A 114 16.80 -38.95 -14.14
N ARG A 115 16.19 -40.04 -13.71
CA ARG A 115 15.13 -40.68 -14.49
C ARG A 115 13.94 -39.74 -14.61
N ALA A 116 13.65 -39.30 -15.82
CA ALA A 116 12.38 -38.61 -16.10
C ALA A 116 11.23 -39.52 -15.65
N PRO A 117 10.30 -39.10 -14.85
CA PRO A 117 9.22 -39.96 -14.40
C PRO A 117 8.30 -40.30 -15.57
N LYS A 118 8.00 -41.60 -15.74
CA LYS A 118 6.96 -42.11 -16.63
C LYS A 118 5.67 -41.33 -16.43
N ARG A 119 4.91 -41.06 -17.52
CA ARG A 119 3.59 -40.44 -17.59
C ARG A 119 2.87 -40.39 -16.24
N GLY A 120 2.98 -39.28 -15.53
CA GLY A 120 2.31 -39.09 -14.26
C GLY A 120 2.04 -37.60 -14.04
N LYS A 121 0.86 -37.32 -13.50
CA LYS A 121 0.55 -36.03 -12.89
C LYS A 121 1.72 -35.62 -11.97
N TYR A 122 2.22 -34.38 -12.07
CA TYR A 122 3.31 -33.87 -11.23
C TYR A 122 3.13 -34.33 -9.77
N SER A 123 4.17 -34.87 -9.19
CA SER A 123 4.19 -35.35 -7.80
C SER A 123 5.38 -34.72 -7.05
N ASN A 124 5.22 -34.43 -5.78
CA ASN A 124 6.32 -34.06 -4.90
C ASN A 124 7.08 -35.29 -4.37
N LYS A 125 6.49 -36.48 -4.49
CA LYS A 125 7.08 -37.74 -4.00
C LYS A 125 8.11 -38.24 -5.00
N ASN A 126 9.31 -38.54 -4.53
CA ASN A 126 10.44 -39.00 -5.34
C ASN A 126 10.79 -38.02 -6.48
N ASN A 127 10.71 -36.73 -6.23
CA ASN A 127 11.05 -35.66 -7.18
C ASN A 127 12.38 -35.04 -6.79
N PRO A 128 13.46 -35.22 -7.55
CA PRO A 128 14.79 -34.70 -7.22
C PRO A 128 14.84 -33.19 -7.05
N ALA A 129 14.04 -32.44 -7.84
CA ALA A 129 13.95 -30.99 -7.68
C ALA A 129 13.33 -30.60 -6.34
N VAL A 130 12.31 -31.33 -5.87
CA VAL A 130 11.70 -31.09 -4.57
C VAL A 130 12.63 -31.49 -3.42
N GLU A 131 13.41 -32.57 -3.59
CA GLU A 131 14.41 -32.99 -2.60
C GLU A 131 15.52 -31.95 -2.49
N LEU A 132 15.98 -31.40 -3.62
CA LEU A 132 16.97 -30.32 -3.61
C LEU A 132 16.42 -29.06 -2.92
N ILE A 133 15.19 -28.65 -3.20
CA ILE A 133 14.55 -27.52 -2.51
C ILE A 133 14.44 -27.77 -0.98
N ARG A 134 14.12 -28.98 -0.56
CA ARG A 134 14.11 -29.32 0.89
C ARG A 134 15.49 -29.16 1.52
N LYS A 135 16.57 -29.51 0.81
CA LYS A 135 17.95 -29.28 1.26
C LYS A 135 18.26 -27.78 1.36
N VAL A 136 17.85 -26.96 0.38
CA VAL A 136 17.97 -25.50 0.43
C VAL A 136 17.24 -24.94 1.66
N VAL A 137 16.01 -25.39 1.91
CA VAL A 137 15.21 -24.96 3.08
C VAL A 137 15.91 -25.36 4.41
N GLN A 138 16.49 -26.57 4.48
CA GLN A 138 17.20 -27.03 5.68
C GLN A 138 18.45 -26.20 6.00
N HIS A 139 19.16 -25.71 4.96
CA HIS A 139 20.43 -24.97 5.08
C HIS A 139 20.26 -23.45 5.05
N ARG A 140 19.03 -22.95 4.88
CA ARG A 140 18.76 -21.50 4.66
C ARG A 140 19.29 -20.59 5.77
N ASP A 141 19.22 -21.01 7.03
CA ASP A 141 19.60 -20.18 8.16
C ASP A 141 21.10 -19.90 8.24
N GLN A 142 21.92 -20.74 7.64
CA GLN A 142 23.37 -20.53 7.50
C GLN A 142 23.73 -19.68 6.26
N ASN A 143 22.86 -19.63 5.26
CA ASN A 143 23.09 -18.97 3.98
C ASN A 143 22.49 -17.55 3.90
N ARG A 144 22.00 -17.02 5.00
CA ARG A 144 21.46 -15.66 5.10
C ARG A 144 22.23 -14.78 6.08
N LEU A 145 22.07 -13.46 5.97
CA LEU A 145 22.76 -12.49 6.82
C LEU A 145 22.57 -12.78 8.31
N THR A 146 21.36 -13.11 8.75
CA THR A 146 21.03 -13.41 10.15
C THR A 146 21.66 -14.71 10.67
N GLY A 147 22.24 -15.52 9.81
CA GLY A 147 23.05 -16.68 10.16
C GLY A 147 24.47 -16.32 10.61
N GLN A 148 24.95 -15.12 10.28
CA GLN A 148 26.26 -14.63 10.64
C GLN A 148 26.26 -14.02 12.04
N ALA A 149 27.36 -14.14 12.80
CA ALA A 149 27.52 -13.50 14.11
C ALA A 149 27.68 -11.98 13.95
N TYR A 150 28.55 -11.57 13.05
CA TYR A 150 28.83 -10.19 12.66
C TYR A 150 29.02 -10.13 11.15
N ALA A 151 28.56 -9.05 10.53
CA ALA A 151 28.85 -8.74 9.14
C ALA A 151 28.92 -7.22 8.93
N GLU A 152 29.79 -6.81 8.03
CA GLU A 152 29.86 -5.43 7.57
C GLU A 152 30.11 -5.39 6.07
N TYR A 153 29.53 -4.39 5.40
CA TYR A 153 29.63 -4.25 3.95
C TYR A 153 29.26 -2.85 3.48
N ASP A 154 29.71 -2.53 2.28
CA ASP A 154 29.32 -1.33 1.58
C ASP A 154 28.09 -1.63 0.73
N GLN A 155 27.09 -0.75 0.80
CA GLN A 155 25.84 -0.87 0.09
C GLN A 155 25.61 0.35 -0.78
N TYR A 156 25.56 0.13 -2.09
CA TYR A 156 25.06 1.10 -3.04
C TYR A 156 23.60 0.77 -3.37
N GLU A 157 22.73 1.75 -3.29
CA GLU A 157 21.31 1.62 -3.60
C GLU A 157 20.92 2.68 -4.62
N LYS A 158 20.20 2.26 -5.67
CA LYS A 158 19.64 3.13 -6.70
C LYS A 158 18.17 2.82 -6.91
N ILE A 159 17.31 3.84 -6.83
CA ILE A 159 15.89 3.78 -7.19
C ILE A 159 15.68 4.70 -8.39
N SER A 160 15.08 4.18 -9.44
CA SER A 160 14.74 4.96 -10.64
C SER A 160 13.26 4.75 -10.99
N LEU A 161 12.63 5.83 -11.49
CA LEU A 161 11.23 5.81 -11.92
C LEU A 161 11.08 6.56 -13.23
N GLY A 162 10.17 6.08 -14.07
CA GLY A 162 9.84 6.72 -15.33
C GLY A 162 8.45 6.39 -15.81
N LEU A 163 7.90 7.22 -16.65
CA LEU A 163 6.68 6.88 -17.39
C LEU A 163 7.03 5.83 -18.45
N SER A 164 6.28 4.75 -18.48
CA SER A 164 6.52 3.58 -19.34
C SER A 164 5.44 3.43 -20.41
N ASN A 165 5.76 2.62 -21.42
CA ASN A 165 4.87 2.29 -22.53
C ASN A 165 4.37 3.52 -23.29
N LEU A 166 5.27 4.43 -23.60
CA LEU A 166 4.98 5.66 -24.34
C LEU A 166 5.17 5.40 -25.83
N ASP A 167 4.14 5.71 -26.61
CA ASP A 167 4.17 5.56 -28.06
C ASP A 167 4.81 6.79 -28.76
N GLU A 168 5.16 6.67 -30.03
CA GLU A 168 5.67 7.75 -30.87
C GLU A 168 4.74 8.97 -30.89
N LYS A 169 3.40 8.75 -30.83
CA LYS A 169 2.42 9.84 -30.79
C LYS A 169 2.56 10.68 -29.52
N PHE A 170 2.85 10.01 -28.39
CA PHE A 170 3.08 10.69 -27.14
C PHE A 170 4.38 11.51 -27.15
N LYS A 171 5.45 10.89 -27.63
CA LYS A 171 6.75 11.51 -27.77
C LYS A 171 6.71 12.76 -28.67
N ASN A 172 5.96 12.68 -29.77
CA ASN A 172 5.85 13.74 -30.77
C ASN A 172 4.81 14.83 -30.45
N LYS A 173 4.21 14.82 -29.23
CA LYS A 173 3.32 15.91 -28.81
C LYS A 173 4.07 17.25 -28.80
N LYS A 174 3.39 18.33 -29.16
CA LYS A 174 3.95 19.71 -29.22
C LYS A 174 4.71 20.09 -27.93
N VAL A 175 4.20 19.65 -26.77
CA VAL A 175 4.79 19.88 -25.45
C VAL A 175 6.19 19.29 -25.32
N PHE A 176 6.45 18.12 -25.94
CA PHE A 176 7.72 17.41 -25.87
C PHE A 176 8.66 17.68 -27.04
N LYS A 177 8.29 18.56 -28.00
CA LYS A 177 9.10 18.80 -29.20
C LYS A 177 10.52 19.26 -28.89
N LYS A 178 10.71 20.03 -27.82
CA LYS A 178 12.05 20.49 -27.36
C LYS A 178 12.74 19.51 -26.42
N TYR A 179 12.07 18.43 -26.01
CA TYR A 179 12.50 17.51 -24.97
C TYR A 179 12.56 16.06 -25.46
N GLN A 180 12.76 15.86 -26.77
CA GLN A 180 12.84 14.54 -27.41
C GLN A 180 13.97 13.68 -26.84
N PHE A 181 15.03 14.31 -26.34
CA PHE A 181 16.18 13.67 -25.73
C PHE A 181 15.88 13.01 -24.36
N LEU A 182 14.73 13.34 -23.74
CA LEU A 182 14.29 12.72 -22.48
C LEU A 182 13.75 11.30 -22.69
N PHE A 183 13.38 10.95 -23.91
CA PHE A 183 12.76 9.68 -24.21
C PHE A 183 13.78 8.60 -24.56
N GLU A 184 13.73 7.50 -23.83
CA GLU A 184 14.53 6.32 -24.10
C GLU A 184 13.70 5.22 -24.71
N LYS A 185 14.34 4.40 -25.55
CA LYS A 185 13.71 3.15 -25.98
C LYS A 185 13.65 2.19 -24.80
N ASP A 186 12.52 1.58 -24.61
CA ASP A 186 12.35 0.53 -23.61
C ASP A 186 12.87 -0.79 -24.17
N ASP A 187 14.14 -1.11 -23.90
CA ASP A 187 14.78 -2.35 -24.35
C ASP A 187 14.17 -3.61 -23.73
N THR A 188 13.31 -3.46 -22.71
CA THR A 188 12.63 -4.58 -22.04
C THR A 188 11.18 -4.73 -22.49
N ALA A 189 10.66 -3.81 -23.32
CA ALA A 189 9.29 -3.87 -23.79
C ALA A 189 9.11 -4.97 -24.86
N GLN A 190 7.99 -5.69 -24.76
CA GLN A 190 7.61 -6.72 -25.77
C GLN A 190 7.40 -6.14 -27.17
N THR A 191 7.33 -4.82 -27.31
CA THR A 191 7.22 -4.10 -28.59
C THR A 191 8.35 -3.08 -28.70
N ALA A 192 9.20 -3.24 -29.71
CA ALA A 192 10.40 -2.42 -29.97
C ALA A 192 10.15 -0.92 -30.27
N SER A 193 8.93 -0.44 -30.12
CA SER A 193 8.53 0.96 -30.42
C SER A 193 8.12 1.78 -29.18
N ASN A 194 8.25 1.23 -27.98
CA ASN A 194 7.84 1.93 -26.78
C ASN A 194 8.99 2.66 -26.11
N TYR A 195 8.68 3.80 -25.54
CA TYR A 195 9.62 4.66 -24.84
C TYR A 195 9.35 4.70 -23.34
N VAL A 196 10.40 4.94 -22.58
CA VAL A 196 10.36 5.34 -21.19
C VAL A 196 10.79 6.81 -21.10
N LEU A 197 10.09 7.56 -20.28
CA LEU A 197 10.50 8.91 -19.88
C LEU A 197 10.96 8.85 -18.42
N PRO A 198 12.27 8.83 -18.17
CA PRO A 198 12.80 8.86 -16.82
C PRO A 198 12.38 10.13 -16.09
N ALA A 199 11.88 10.00 -14.87
CA ALA A 199 11.30 11.12 -14.12
C ALA A 199 11.89 11.30 -12.72
N TYR A 200 12.43 10.25 -12.10
CA TYR A 200 13.00 10.31 -10.76
C TYR A 200 14.16 9.34 -10.62
N MET A 201 15.16 9.73 -9.85
CA MET A 201 16.26 8.87 -9.43
C MET A 201 16.75 9.29 -8.04
N GLU A 202 17.03 8.30 -7.22
CA GLU A 202 17.68 8.43 -5.91
C GLU A 202 18.84 7.44 -5.86
N GLU A 203 20.00 7.92 -5.41
CA GLU A 203 21.18 7.10 -5.16
C GLU A 203 21.59 7.27 -3.71
N LYS A 204 22.00 6.18 -3.08
CA LYS A 204 22.47 6.16 -1.70
C LYS A 204 23.66 5.22 -1.56
N PHE A 205 24.70 5.68 -0.89
CA PHE A 205 25.84 4.88 -0.51
C PHE A 205 25.96 4.82 1.01
N SER A 206 26.12 3.60 1.55
CA SER A 206 26.07 3.37 2.97
C SER A 206 27.06 2.30 3.40
N LYS A 207 27.57 2.40 4.61
CA LYS A 207 28.23 1.31 5.33
C LYS A 207 27.21 0.63 6.24
N VAL A 208 27.07 -0.68 6.14
CA VAL A 208 26.12 -1.46 6.94
C VAL A 208 26.90 -2.30 7.95
N TYR A 209 26.45 -2.28 9.20
CA TYR A 209 26.96 -3.12 10.28
C TYR A 209 25.84 -4.00 10.81
N PHE A 210 26.09 -5.29 10.87
CA PHE A 210 25.16 -6.28 11.39
C PHE A 210 25.78 -7.03 12.57
N ARG A 211 24.98 -7.26 13.61
CA ARG A 211 25.29 -8.10 14.75
C ARG A 211 24.08 -8.97 15.06
N LYS A 212 24.29 -10.27 15.29
CA LYS A 212 23.21 -11.22 15.57
C LYS A 212 22.69 -11.12 17.01
N ASP A 213 23.58 -10.99 17.97
CA ASP A 213 23.24 -10.98 19.40
C ASP A 213 23.97 -9.86 20.17
N PRO A 214 23.24 -8.92 20.79
CA PRO A 214 21.82 -8.60 20.55
C PRO A 214 21.59 -8.15 19.11
N ASN A 215 20.48 -8.58 18.50
CA ASN A 215 20.22 -8.35 17.08
C ASN A 215 20.18 -6.85 16.73
N ALA A 216 21.06 -6.42 15.84
CA ALA A 216 21.13 -5.06 15.35
C ALA A 216 21.64 -5.02 13.90
N LYS A 217 20.96 -4.28 13.03
CA LYS A 217 21.42 -3.91 11.68
C LYS A 217 21.41 -2.39 11.61
N LYS A 218 22.58 -1.78 11.39
CA LYS A 218 22.76 -0.32 11.35
C LYS A 218 23.29 0.09 10.00
N GLN A 219 22.64 1.03 9.37
CA GLN A 219 23.00 1.59 8.07
C GLN A 219 23.51 3.02 8.25
N TYR A 220 24.81 3.22 8.07
CA TYR A 220 25.46 4.52 8.07
C TYR A 220 25.43 5.08 6.66
N ILE A 221 24.57 6.04 6.42
CA ILE A 221 24.40 6.70 5.12
C ILE A 221 25.52 7.73 4.98
N ILE A 222 26.45 7.46 4.06
CA ILE A 222 27.64 8.28 3.79
C ILE A 222 27.32 9.32 2.73
N ALA A 223 26.59 8.93 1.69
CA ALA A 223 26.17 9.82 0.61
C ALA A 223 24.74 9.50 0.18
N ASP A 224 23.96 10.54 -0.07
CA ASP A 224 22.58 10.48 -0.56
C ASP A 224 22.37 11.57 -1.60
N ARG A 225 21.91 11.17 -2.79
CA ARG A 225 21.60 12.06 -3.88
C ARG A 225 20.26 11.69 -4.49
N LYS A 226 19.37 12.66 -4.62
CA LYS A 226 18.04 12.46 -5.22
C LYS A 226 17.71 13.56 -6.22
N ALA A 227 16.94 13.19 -7.24
CA ALA A 227 16.30 14.16 -8.11
C ALA A 227 15.14 14.80 -7.33
N GLU A 228 15.18 16.11 -7.14
CA GLU A 228 14.18 16.82 -6.33
C GLU A 228 13.16 17.50 -7.23
N PHE A 229 11.89 17.22 -6.97
CA PHE A 229 10.77 17.98 -7.51
C PHE A 229 10.60 19.29 -6.74
N ASP A 230 9.97 20.28 -7.38
CA ASP A 230 9.60 21.51 -6.69
C ASP A 230 8.76 21.16 -5.44
N PRO A 231 9.25 21.49 -4.22
CA PRO A 231 8.56 21.17 -2.96
C PRO A 231 7.15 21.75 -2.87
N LYS A 232 6.83 22.71 -3.73
CA LYS A 232 5.49 23.26 -3.86
C LYS A 232 4.46 22.19 -4.27
N PHE A 233 4.86 21.22 -5.09
CA PHE A 233 3.96 20.22 -5.66
C PHE A 233 4.12 18.85 -5.02
N ILE A 234 5.34 18.46 -4.67
CA ILE A 234 5.67 17.11 -4.21
C ILE A 234 6.53 17.20 -2.96
N ASP A 235 6.16 16.43 -1.94
CA ASP A 235 7.06 16.17 -0.82
C ASP A 235 8.08 15.10 -1.23
N ASN A 236 9.30 15.54 -1.51
CA ASN A 236 10.39 14.66 -1.95
C ASN A 236 10.75 13.59 -0.92
N ASP A 237 10.68 13.91 0.37
CA ASP A 237 10.98 12.97 1.45
C ASP A 237 9.86 11.92 1.60
N GLY A 238 8.61 12.35 1.45
CA GLY A 238 7.47 11.44 1.42
C GLY A 238 7.49 10.52 0.21
N LEU A 239 7.87 11.04 -0.95
CA LEU A 239 8.02 10.27 -2.18
C LEU A 239 9.12 9.20 -2.03
N SER A 240 10.29 9.57 -1.51
CA SER A 240 11.39 8.65 -1.24
C SER A 240 10.97 7.53 -0.28
N LYS A 241 10.33 7.86 0.85
CA LYS A 241 9.82 6.84 1.80
C LYS A 241 8.79 5.91 1.18
N TYR A 242 7.89 6.46 0.35
CA TYR A 242 6.89 5.66 -0.35
C TYR A 242 7.55 4.66 -1.31
N PHE A 243 8.53 5.11 -2.10
CA PHE A 243 9.25 4.23 -3.02
C PHE A 243 10.10 3.20 -2.29
N ASN A 244 10.79 3.59 -1.23
CA ASN A 244 11.53 2.65 -0.39
C ASN A 244 10.61 1.53 0.16
N ARG A 245 9.33 1.83 0.42
CA ARG A 245 8.36 0.83 0.88
C ARG A 245 7.79 -0.02 -0.24
N LEU A 246 7.50 0.57 -1.40
CA LEU A 246 7.03 -0.18 -2.58
C LEU A 246 8.08 -1.18 -3.07
N TYR A 247 9.35 -0.81 -2.95
CA TYR A 247 10.52 -1.57 -3.36
C TYR A 247 11.33 -2.02 -2.14
N ASP A 248 10.68 -2.69 -1.18
CA ASP A 248 11.33 -3.19 0.04
C ASP A 248 12.45 -4.20 -0.28
N GLU A 249 13.31 -4.48 0.71
CA GLU A 249 14.40 -5.44 0.55
C GLU A 249 13.85 -6.85 0.30
N VAL A 250 14.32 -7.51 -0.75
CA VAL A 250 13.90 -8.86 -1.10
C VAL A 250 14.81 -9.87 -0.40
N GLU A 251 14.31 -10.50 0.66
CA GLU A 251 15.00 -11.60 1.35
C GLU A 251 14.37 -12.94 0.94
N ILE A 252 15.05 -13.65 0.03
CA ILE A 252 14.52 -14.91 -0.52
C ILE A 252 14.44 -16.01 0.52
N TYR A 253 15.33 -15.97 1.55
CA TYR A 253 15.38 -16.97 2.61
C TYR A 253 14.27 -16.82 3.65
N ASP A 254 13.51 -15.73 3.63
CA ASP A 254 12.27 -15.61 4.40
C ASP A 254 11.14 -16.45 3.79
N ASN A 255 10.19 -16.90 4.61
CA ASN A 255 9.04 -17.65 4.10
C ASN A 255 8.14 -16.78 3.21
N ASN A 256 8.05 -15.49 3.49
CA ASN A 256 7.25 -14.56 2.73
C ASN A 256 8.07 -13.32 2.36
N ILE A 257 8.01 -12.94 1.10
CA ILE A 257 8.61 -11.73 0.56
C ILE A 257 7.51 -10.68 0.46
N THR A 258 7.69 -9.54 1.11
CA THR A 258 6.72 -8.43 1.05
C THR A 258 7.06 -7.53 -0.12
N ILE A 259 6.14 -7.41 -1.08
CA ILE A 259 6.25 -6.50 -2.23
C ILE A 259 4.98 -5.69 -2.29
N LEU A 260 5.12 -4.38 -2.42
CA LEU A 260 4.01 -3.44 -2.30
C LEU A 260 3.40 -3.56 -0.88
N THR A 261 2.21 -4.05 -0.77
CA THR A 261 1.51 -4.31 0.50
C THR A 261 1.15 -5.79 0.67
N ASN A 262 1.58 -6.64 -0.27
CA ASN A 262 1.21 -8.04 -0.36
C ASN A 262 2.38 -8.95 0.04
N GLN A 263 2.05 -10.09 0.61
CA GLN A 263 3.02 -11.14 0.91
C GLN A 263 2.99 -12.22 -0.17
N PHE A 264 4.13 -12.40 -0.81
CA PHE A 264 4.38 -13.48 -1.75
C PHE A 264 5.11 -14.61 -1.03
N LEU A 265 4.70 -15.84 -1.26
CA LEU A 265 5.41 -16.99 -0.71
C LEU A 265 6.76 -17.14 -1.46
N SER A 266 7.85 -17.22 -0.70
CA SER A 266 9.18 -17.51 -1.27
C SER A 266 9.20 -18.89 -1.92
N PRO A 267 9.90 -19.08 -3.06
CA PRO A 267 10.08 -20.41 -3.67
C PRO A 267 10.90 -21.37 -2.80
N ILE A 268 11.57 -20.87 -1.78
CA ILE A 268 12.31 -21.67 -0.78
C ILE A 268 11.68 -21.57 0.62
N ALA A 269 10.39 -21.21 0.70
CA ALA A 269 9.64 -21.30 1.94
C ALA A 269 9.44 -22.75 2.39
N ASN A 270 9.19 -22.96 3.68
CA ASN A 270 8.90 -24.31 4.22
C ASN A 270 7.73 -24.99 3.49
N SER A 271 6.72 -24.25 3.13
CA SER A 271 5.53 -24.72 2.43
C SER A 271 5.63 -24.66 0.89
N ALA A 272 6.76 -24.21 0.34
CA ALA A 272 6.93 -24.01 -1.09
C ALA A 272 6.54 -25.24 -1.95
N PRO A 273 6.89 -26.50 -1.61
CA PRO A 273 6.48 -27.66 -2.41
C PRO A 273 4.96 -27.86 -2.48
N THR A 274 4.17 -27.28 -1.57
CA THR A 274 2.70 -27.33 -1.59
C THR A 274 2.12 -26.39 -2.65
N PHE A 275 2.77 -25.25 -2.87
CA PHE A 275 2.26 -24.18 -3.72
C PHE A 275 2.96 -24.09 -5.07
N TYR A 276 4.19 -24.61 -5.19
CA TYR A 276 4.99 -24.60 -6.40
C TYR A 276 5.19 -25.99 -6.99
N ARG A 277 5.52 -26.01 -8.28
CA ARG A 277 6.08 -27.15 -9.00
C ARG A 277 7.54 -26.80 -9.31
N PHE A 278 8.46 -27.76 -9.09
CA PHE A 278 9.89 -27.58 -9.29
C PHE A 278 10.40 -28.57 -10.32
N TYR A 279 11.31 -28.10 -11.17
CA TYR A 279 11.93 -28.87 -12.23
C TYR A 279 13.42 -28.54 -12.29
N ILE A 280 14.28 -29.53 -12.37
CA ILE A 280 15.68 -29.32 -12.71
C ILE A 280 15.71 -29.10 -14.23
N THR A 281 16.18 -27.94 -14.66
CA THR A 281 16.21 -27.53 -16.07
C THR A 281 17.61 -27.53 -16.66
N ASP A 282 18.63 -27.42 -15.82
CA ASP A 282 20.02 -27.49 -16.23
C ASP A 282 20.93 -27.82 -15.04
N THR A 283 22.16 -28.27 -15.37
CA THR A 283 23.26 -28.40 -14.40
C THR A 283 24.49 -27.73 -14.99
N ILE A 284 24.88 -26.60 -14.42
CA ILE A 284 26.00 -25.80 -14.88
C ILE A 284 27.22 -26.25 -14.10
N LYS A 285 28.21 -26.82 -14.80
CA LYS A 285 29.51 -27.22 -14.22
C LYS A 285 30.60 -26.31 -14.78
N ASN A 286 31.15 -25.49 -13.95
CA ASN A 286 32.37 -24.72 -14.24
C ASN A 286 33.54 -25.31 -13.46
N GLU A 287 34.79 -24.97 -13.81
CA GLU A 287 36.01 -25.48 -13.16
C GLU A 287 36.00 -25.33 -11.62
N ASN A 288 35.30 -24.32 -11.10
CA ASN A 288 35.29 -23.97 -9.69
C ASN A 288 33.94 -24.15 -8.98
N GLU A 289 32.84 -24.43 -9.69
CA GLU A 289 31.50 -24.45 -9.09
C GLU A 289 30.54 -25.34 -9.90
N SER A 290 29.74 -26.11 -9.17
CA SER A 290 28.64 -26.89 -9.75
C SER A 290 27.31 -26.32 -9.27
N LEU A 291 26.47 -25.87 -10.20
CA LEU A 291 25.16 -25.27 -9.93
C LEU A 291 24.06 -26.10 -10.59
N VAL A 292 22.92 -26.21 -9.92
CA VAL A 292 21.70 -26.74 -10.51
C VAL A 292 20.74 -25.58 -10.78
N GLU A 293 20.33 -25.44 -12.03
CA GLU A 293 19.23 -24.56 -12.41
C GLU A 293 17.91 -25.26 -12.10
N LEU A 294 17.11 -24.66 -11.24
CA LEU A 294 15.76 -25.07 -10.88
C LEU A 294 14.74 -24.10 -11.44
N SER A 295 13.91 -24.53 -12.36
CA SER A 295 12.71 -23.76 -12.73
C SER A 295 11.57 -24.07 -11.79
N PHE A 296 10.85 -23.03 -11.37
CA PHE A 296 9.69 -23.17 -10.48
C PHE A 296 8.48 -22.39 -11.00
N PHE A 297 7.30 -22.94 -10.79
CA PHE A 297 6.04 -22.40 -11.27
C PHE A 297 4.94 -22.55 -10.23
N PRO A 298 4.03 -21.56 -10.08
CA PRO A 298 2.90 -21.69 -9.19
C PRO A 298 1.96 -22.82 -9.62
N ARG A 299 1.40 -23.56 -8.67
CA ARG A 299 0.33 -24.55 -8.94
C ARG A 299 -0.95 -23.86 -9.36
N ASN A 300 -1.23 -22.69 -8.83
CA ASN A 300 -2.30 -21.80 -9.26
C ASN A 300 -1.71 -20.44 -9.67
N LYS A 301 -1.85 -20.09 -10.93
CA LYS A 301 -1.26 -18.90 -11.55
C LYS A 301 -1.87 -17.60 -11.07
N ASN A 302 -3.04 -17.65 -10.42
CA ASN A 302 -3.74 -16.49 -9.90
C ASN A 302 -3.34 -16.11 -8.46
N ASP A 303 -2.69 -17.05 -7.73
CA ASP A 303 -2.23 -16.81 -6.37
C ASP A 303 -1.01 -15.87 -6.34
N LEU A 304 -0.75 -15.22 -5.18
CA LEU A 304 0.40 -14.35 -4.99
C LEU A 304 1.70 -15.17 -4.86
N LEU A 305 2.13 -15.70 -5.99
CA LEU A 305 3.27 -16.58 -6.14
C LEU A 305 4.16 -16.15 -7.31
N PHE A 306 5.43 -16.47 -7.22
CA PHE A 306 6.40 -16.22 -8.28
C PHE A 306 6.47 -17.40 -9.26
N LYS A 307 6.98 -17.14 -10.46
CA LYS A 307 7.56 -18.11 -11.39
C LYS A 307 8.99 -17.68 -11.70
N GLY A 308 9.87 -18.62 -12.02
CA GLY A 308 11.25 -18.24 -12.34
C GLY A 308 12.25 -19.37 -12.21
N LYS A 309 13.50 -18.98 -11.96
CA LYS A 309 14.65 -19.87 -11.85
C LYS A 309 15.42 -19.61 -10.55
N LEU A 310 15.96 -20.68 -10.00
CA LEU A 310 16.90 -20.67 -8.89
C LEU A 310 18.17 -21.38 -9.32
N TYR A 311 19.32 -20.81 -9.02
CA TYR A 311 20.63 -21.42 -9.20
C TYR A 311 21.13 -21.89 -7.85
N VAL A 312 21.16 -23.20 -7.62
CA VAL A 312 21.49 -23.82 -6.32
C VAL A 312 22.84 -24.46 -6.36
N THR A 313 23.68 -24.24 -5.35
CA THR A 313 25.01 -24.82 -5.23
C THR A 313 24.95 -26.28 -4.78
N LEU A 314 25.91 -27.08 -5.26
CA LEU A 314 26.11 -28.49 -4.82
C LEU A 314 27.34 -28.69 -3.94
N ASP A 315 27.84 -27.63 -3.33
CA ASP A 315 29.04 -27.63 -2.46
C ASP A 315 28.76 -28.06 -1.00
N GLY A 316 27.60 -28.65 -0.74
CA GLY A 316 27.14 -29.03 0.60
C GLY A 316 26.40 -27.93 1.36
N ASN A 317 26.52 -26.65 0.95
CA ASN A 317 25.76 -25.54 1.53
C ASN A 317 24.35 -25.42 0.99
N TYR A 318 24.08 -25.98 -0.20
CA TYR A 318 22.79 -25.87 -0.90
C TYR A 318 22.26 -24.44 -0.92
N ALA A 319 23.17 -23.48 -1.13
CA ALA A 319 22.86 -22.07 -1.15
C ALA A 319 22.24 -21.65 -2.47
N VAL A 320 21.42 -20.60 -2.44
CA VAL A 320 20.97 -19.92 -3.66
C VAL A 320 22.11 -19.03 -4.13
N LYS A 321 22.69 -19.31 -5.30
CA LYS A 321 23.72 -18.50 -5.96
C LYS A 321 23.09 -17.36 -6.75
N GLY A 322 21.88 -17.58 -7.27
CA GLY A 322 21.12 -16.61 -8.01
C GLY A 322 19.64 -16.97 -8.06
N ALA A 323 18.81 -15.97 -8.25
CA ALA A 323 17.39 -16.16 -8.45
C ALA A 323 16.86 -15.13 -9.46
N GLU A 324 16.07 -15.60 -10.40
CA GLU A 324 15.30 -14.80 -11.36
C GLU A 324 13.83 -15.09 -11.13
N MET A 325 13.07 -14.11 -10.70
CA MET A 325 11.68 -14.29 -10.30
C MET A 325 10.79 -13.25 -10.95
N THR A 326 9.65 -13.70 -11.45
CA THR A 326 8.59 -12.85 -11.96
C THR A 326 7.23 -13.40 -11.54
N VAL A 327 6.14 -12.74 -11.92
CA VAL A 327 4.79 -13.18 -11.61
C VAL A 327 4.08 -13.72 -12.86
N SER A 328 3.01 -14.48 -12.65
CA SER A 328 2.15 -14.90 -13.75
C SER A 328 1.32 -13.71 -14.27
N ASP A 329 1.06 -13.67 -15.57
CA ASP A 329 0.16 -12.69 -16.20
C ASP A 329 -1.29 -12.82 -15.70
N GLU A 330 -1.65 -14.01 -15.19
CA GLU A 330 -2.95 -14.30 -14.60
C GLU A 330 -3.06 -13.92 -13.12
N ILE A 331 -1.96 -13.51 -12.46
CA ILE A 331 -1.94 -13.20 -11.02
C ILE A 331 -3.04 -12.25 -10.62
N ASN A 332 -3.64 -12.47 -9.45
CA ASN A 332 -4.63 -11.57 -8.88
C ASN A 332 -3.95 -10.40 -8.16
N LEU A 333 -3.23 -9.59 -8.92
CA LEU A 333 -2.53 -8.39 -8.50
C LEU A 333 -2.97 -7.23 -9.40
N ASN A 334 -3.40 -6.13 -8.80
CA ASN A 334 -3.92 -4.99 -9.55
C ASN A 334 -2.81 -4.03 -9.97
N PHE A 335 -3.03 -3.36 -11.07
CA PHE A 335 -2.19 -2.26 -11.54
C PHE A 335 -0.72 -2.62 -11.80
N VAL A 336 -0.31 -3.84 -11.58
CA VAL A 336 1.03 -4.35 -11.90
C VAL A 336 0.96 -5.06 -13.25
N ARG A 337 1.69 -4.51 -14.24
CA ARG A 337 1.82 -5.07 -15.57
C ARG A 337 2.97 -6.07 -15.63
N ASP A 338 4.07 -5.73 -14.95
CA ASP A 338 5.26 -6.56 -14.89
C ASP A 338 5.95 -6.41 -13.53
N LEU A 339 6.54 -7.49 -13.04
CA LEU A 339 7.32 -7.55 -11.82
C LEU A 339 8.48 -8.50 -12.04
N ASN A 340 9.70 -7.99 -11.90
CA ASN A 340 10.92 -8.76 -12.11
C ASN A 340 11.86 -8.59 -10.92
N ILE A 341 12.37 -9.70 -10.41
CA ILE A 341 13.36 -9.74 -9.34
C ILE A 341 14.56 -10.54 -9.83
N GLU A 342 15.74 -9.99 -9.62
CA GLU A 342 17.02 -10.64 -9.87
C GLU A 342 17.86 -10.56 -8.61
N LEU A 343 18.31 -11.70 -8.10
CA LEU A 343 19.18 -11.80 -6.93
C LEU A 343 20.47 -12.52 -7.33
N GLY A 344 21.60 -12.00 -6.88
CA GLY A 344 22.92 -12.61 -7.03
C GLY A 344 23.61 -12.71 -5.69
N PHE A 345 24.28 -13.84 -5.44
CA PHE A 345 24.99 -14.10 -4.21
C PHE A 345 26.43 -14.53 -4.54
N ASN A 346 27.37 -14.14 -3.69
CA ASN A 346 28.75 -14.60 -3.74
C ASN A 346 29.13 -15.30 -2.44
N LYS A 347 30.23 -16.03 -2.53
CA LYS A 347 30.78 -16.81 -1.42
C LYS A 347 31.96 -16.07 -0.81
N THR A 348 32.02 -16.01 0.50
CA THR A 348 33.17 -15.50 1.25
C THR A 348 34.24 -16.57 1.36
N ASN A 349 35.44 -16.19 1.79
CA ASN A 349 36.57 -17.11 2.00
C ASN A 349 36.29 -18.20 3.05
N ASP A 350 35.39 -17.94 4.00
CA ASP A 350 34.91 -18.87 5.02
C ASP A 350 33.67 -19.67 4.62
N ASN A 351 33.42 -19.78 3.32
CA ASN A 351 32.34 -20.57 2.73
C ASN A 351 30.93 -20.12 3.11
N LYS A 352 30.70 -18.83 3.42
CA LYS A 352 29.40 -18.24 3.66
C LYS A 352 28.90 -17.51 2.44
N TYR A 353 27.60 -17.62 2.19
CA TYR A 353 26.98 -16.89 1.08
C TYR A 353 26.40 -15.55 1.56
N TYR A 354 26.54 -14.53 0.73
CA TYR A 354 26.00 -13.20 0.99
C TYR A 354 25.46 -12.59 -0.30
N LEU A 355 24.44 -11.75 -0.17
CA LEU A 355 23.83 -11.03 -1.28
C LEU A 355 24.83 -10.03 -1.87
N THR A 356 25.05 -10.08 -3.18
CA THR A 356 25.86 -9.08 -3.91
C THR A 356 25.02 -8.15 -4.75
N LYS A 357 23.88 -8.66 -5.27
CA LYS A 357 22.98 -7.90 -6.12
C LYS A 357 21.53 -8.23 -5.79
N SER A 358 20.70 -7.21 -5.64
CA SER A 358 19.25 -7.31 -5.64
C SER A 358 18.67 -6.27 -6.58
N SER A 359 17.92 -6.70 -7.57
CA SER A 359 17.22 -5.83 -8.51
C SER A 359 15.74 -6.16 -8.49
N LEU A 360 14.90 -5.19 -8.15
CA LEU A 360 13.44 -5.29 -8.17
C LEU A 360 12.89 -4.26 -9.14
N GLY A 361 12.29 -4.72 -10.22
CA GLY A 361 11.59 -3.90 -11.20
C GLY A 361 10.09 -4.13 -11.15
N ILE A 362 9.30 -3.06 -11.16
CA ILE A 362 7.84 -3.13 -11.20
C ILE A 362 7.34 -2.12 -12.23
N ASP A 363 6.44 -2.56 -13.08
CA ASP A 363 5.76 -1.71 -14.06
C ASP A 363 4.28 -1.62 -13.72
N PHE A 364 3.85 -0.42 -13.30
CA PHE A 364 2.48 -0.12 -12.92
C PHE A 364 1.69 0.40 -14.11
N SER A 365 0.49 -0.12 -14.34
CA SER A 365 -0.43 0.41 -15.34
C SER A 365 -1.88 0.06 -14.99
N ILE A 366 -2.81 0.98 -15.28
CA ILE A 366 -4.25 0.74 -15.09
C ILE A 366 -4.73 -0.36 -16.05
N THR A 367 -4.17 -0.41 -17.25
CA THR A 367 -4.48 -1.42 -18.28
C THR A 367 -3.21 -2.01 -18.85
N ASN A 368 -3.24 -3.27 -19.29
CA ASN A 368 -2.06 -3.98 -19.80
C ASN A 368 -1.38 -3.27 -21.00
N LYS A 369 -2.16 -2.58 -21.82
CA LYS A 369 -1.66 -1.82 -22.99
C LYS A 369 -1.52 -0.32 -22.74
N GLY A 370 -1.93 0.17 -21.56
CA GLY A 370 -1.90 1.58 -21.21
C GLY A 370 -0.50 2.08 -20.87
N LYS A 371 -0.38 3.38 -20.78
CA LYS A 371 0.79 4.04 -20.20
C LYS A 371 0.90 3.68 -18.75
N GLY A 372 2.12 3.61 -18.26
CA GLY A 372 2.40 3.16 -16.90
C GLY A 372 3.50 3.94 -16.22
N ILE A 373 3.86 3.49 -15.04
CA ILE A 373 5.01 3.95 -14.28
C ILE A 373 5.90 2.75 -14.03
N LYS A 374 7.10 2.77 -14.60
CA LYS A 374 8.11 1.74 -14.38
C LYS A 374 9.08 2.22 -13.32
N GLY A 375 9.24 1.43 -12.30
CA GLY A 375 10.23 1.68 -11.27
C GLY A 375 11.19 0.52 -11.13
N LYS A 376 12.43 0.81 -10.75
CA LYS A 376 13.46 -0.18 -10.50
C LYS A 376 14.28 0.23 -9.28
N ARG A 377 14.47 -0.71 -8.35
CA ARG A 377 15.43 -0.60 -7.25
C ARG A 377 16.56 -1.57 -7.51
N VAL A 378 17.78 -1.11 -7.42
CA VAL A 378 19.00 -1.91 -7.50
C VAL A 378 19.78 -1.70 -6.23
N VAL A 379 20.17 -2.78 -5.57
CA VAL A 379 21.08 -2.79 -4.43
C VAL A 379 22.28 -3.62 -4.80
N LEU A 380 23.46 -3.04 -4.67
CA LEU A 380 24.75 -3.70 -4.88
C LEU A 380 25.51 -3.68 -3.56
N ILE A 381 26.06 -4.83 -3.18
CA ILE A 381 26.82 -5.00 -1.95
C ILE A 381 28.26 -5.37 -2.31
N ASN A 382 29.20 -4.59 -1.81
CA ASN A 382 30.62 -4.77 -1.99
C ASN A 382 31.34 -4.80 -0.63
N ASP A 383 32.62 -5.12 -0.64
CA ASP A 383 33.52 -5.10 0.54
C ASP A 383 32.91 -5.82 1.75
N TYR A 384 32.30 -6.97 1.48
CA TYR A 384 31.67 -7.77 2.51
C TYR A 384 32.70 -8.47 3.39
N VAL A 385 32.63 -8.20 4.69
CA VAL A 385 33.50 -8.81 5.71
C VAL A 385 32.64 -9.49 6.77
N ASN A 386 32.98 -10.76 7.06
CA ASN A 386 32.29 -11.57 8.06
C ASN A 386 33.14 -11.67 9.33
N GLY A 387 32.47 -11.74 10.49
CA GLY A 387 33.10 -12.03 11.79
C GLY A 387 33.84 -10.85 12.45
N ASN A 388 33.86 -9.67 11.86
CA ASN A 388 34.53 -8.50 12.43
C ASN A 388 33.70 -7.89 13.56
N VAL A 389 34.21 -7.98 14.79
CA VAL A 389 33.56 -7.46 16.00
C VAL A 389 33.77 -5.94 16.08
N ARG A 390 32.70 -5.19 16.11
CA ARG A 390 32.71 -3.72 16.25
C ARG A 390 32.29 -3.29 17.66
N PRO A 391 32.77 -2.15 18.16
CA PRO A 391 32.32 -1.57 19.43
C PRO A 391 30.80 -1.35 19.48
N ASP A 392 30.24 -1.44 20.69
CA ASP A 392 28.79 -1.26 20.91
C ASP A 392 28.28 0.13 20.47
N SER A 393 29.15 1.14 20.48
CA SER A 393 28.83 2.49 20.00
C SER A 393 28.34 2.51 18.56
N ILE A 394 28.83 1.60 17.69
CA ILE A 394 28.35 1.45 16.31
C ILE A 394 26.88 1.03 16.26
N TYR A 395 26.42 0.27 17.25
CA TYR A 395 25.04 -0.22 17.29
C TYR A 395 24.11 0.66 18.13
N ALA A 396 24.63 1.68 18.79
CA ALA A 396 23.86 2.60 19.63
C ALA A 396 23.11 3.68 18.82
N VAL A 397 23.42 3.84 17.54
CA VAL A 397 22.75 4.80 16.64
C VAL A 397 21.39 4.28 16.16
N PRO A 398 20.51 5.15 15.59
CA PRO A 398 19.30 4.72 14.88
C PRO A 398 19.61 3.70 13.77
N ASP A 399 18.60 2.88 13.37
CA ASP A 399 18.78 1.85 12.34
C ASP A 399 19.30 2.43 11.01
N LYS A 400 18.87 3.65 10.67
CA LYS A 400 19.43 4.47 9.58
C LYS A 400 20.03 5.75 10.19
N TYR A 401 21.32 5.88 10.10
CA TYR A 401 22.07 7.02 10.63
C TYR A 401 22.75 7.77 9.47
N VAL A 402 22.45 9.04 9.33
CA VAL A 402 23.08 9.89 8.32
C VAL A 402 24.39 10.45 8.89
N VAL A 403 25.49 10.12 8.26
CA VAL A 403 26.80 10.68 8.60
C VAL A 403 26.85 12.11 8.04
N ILE A 404 26.89 13.10 8.93
CA ILE A 404 26.99 14.51 8.55
C ILE A 404 28.49 14.84 8.43
N PRO A 405 28.95 15.28 7.24
CA PRO A 405 30.33 15.77 7.10
C PRO A 405 30.56 17.00 7.99
N GLU A 406 31.74 17.07 8.62
CA GLU A 406 32.08 18.16 9.55
C GLU A 406 32.32 19.50 8.84
N GLU A 407 32.78 19.48 7.59
CA GLU A 407 33.08 20.66 6.80
C GLU A 407 32.06 20.94 5.68
N LYS A 408 31.71 22.21 5.47
CA LYS A 408 30.80 22.65 4.39
C LYS A 408 31.31 22.31 2.99
N GLN A 409 32.62 22.23 2.81
CA GLN A 409 33.28 21.91 1.55
C GLN A 409 33.05 20.43 1.19
N GLU A 410 33.13 19.50 2.15
CA GLU A 410 32.81 18.10 1.97
C GLU A 410 31.35 17.88 1.58
N VAL A 411 30.41 18.68 2.14
CA VAL A 411 28.98 18.62 1.75
C VAL A 411 28.76 18.99 0.26
N ALA A 412 29.54 19.92 -0.27
CA ALA A 412 29.48 20.28 -1.69
C ALA A 412 30.09 19.18 -2.59
N GLU A 413 31.15 18.55 -2.13
CA GLU A 413 31.81 17.44 -2.84
C GLU A 413 30.94 16.19 -2.90
N THR A 414 30.20 15.86 -1.83
CA THR A 414 29.27 14.72 -1.82
C THR A 414 28.13 14.82 -2.83
N LYS A 415 27.91 16.01 -3.41
CA LYS A 415 26.91 16.24 -4.48
C LYS A 415 27.52 16.21 -5.89
N SER A 416 28.85 16.17 -6.01
CA SER A 416 29.53 16.21 -7.30
C SER A 416 29.44 14.88 -8.06
N GLU A 417 29.36 14.94 -9.39
CA GLU A 417 29.33 13.72 -10.21
C GLU A 417 30.67 12.95 -10.14
N SER A 418 31.78 13.65 -9.94
CA SER A 418 33.09 13.03 -9.75
C SER A 418 33.14 12.19 -8.48
N TYR A 419 32.62 12.68 -7.38
CA TYR A 419 32.53 11.93 -6.13
C TYR A 419 31.64 10.69 -6.29
N TRP A 420 30.47 10.84 -6.87
CA TRP A 420 29.57 9.72 -7.11
C TRP A 420 30.14 8.67 -8.06
N ALA A 421 30.95 9.09 -9.05
CA ALA A 421 31.62 8.15 -9.95
C ALA A 421 32.61 7.23 -9.21
N THR A 422 33.16 7.64 -8.06
CA THR A 422 34.04 6.80 -7.22
C THR A 422 33.27 5.83 -6.34
N LEU A 423 32.02 6.17 -5.98
CA LEU A 423 31.19 5.34 -5.09
C LEU A 423 30.33 4.32 -5.86
N ARG A 424 30.06 4.55 -7.14
CA ARG A 424 29.22 3.66 -7.93
C ARG A 424 29.95 2.40 -8.36
N PRO A 425 29.45 1.20 -8.03
CA PRO A 425 30.00 -0.04 -8.57
C PRO A 425 29.80 -0.19 -10.09
N GLU A 426 28.72 0.42 -10.62
CA GLU A 426 28.36 0.39 -12.03
C GLU A 426 28.07 1.82 -12.53
N PRO A 427 28.54 2.21 -13.75
CA PRO A 427 28.30 3.54 -14.29
C PRO A 427 26.81 3.73 -14.61
N LEU A 428 26.31 4.95 -14.44
CA LEU A 428 24.96 5.31 -14.87
C LEU A 428 24.83 5.26 -16.41
N SER A 429 23.66 4.86 -16.89
CA SER A 429 23.30 5.02 -18.32
C SER A 429 23.24 6.50 -18.72
N LYS A 430 23.19 6.78 -20.02
CA LYS A 430 23.08 8.17 -20.50
C LYS A 430 21.84 8.87 -19.97
N SER A 431 20.74 8.17 -19.92
CA SER A 431 19.46 8.66 -19.44
C SER A 431 19.45 8.90 -17.94
N GLU A 432 19.96 7.95 -17.17
CA GLU A 432 20.07 8.12 -15.72
C GLU A 432 20.90 9.36 -15.35
N ARG A 433 22.01 9.63 -16.05
CA ARG A 433 22.79 10.86 -15.85
C ARG A 433 21.98 12.11 -16.15
N SER A 434 21.15 12.05 -17.17
CA SER A 434 20.35 13.21 -17.59
C SER A 434 19.17 13.49 -16.65
N ILE A 435 18.75 12.56 -15.80
CA ILE A 435 17.61 12.77 -14.88
C ILE A 435 17.85 13.97 -13.98
N TYR A 436 19.03 14.07 -13.38
CA TYR A 436 19.35 15.17 -12.46
C TYR A 436 19.34 16.56 -13.11
N THR A 437 19.65 16.64 -14.42
CA THR A 437 19.64 17.89 -15.17
C THR A 437 18.31 18.16 -15.86
N ASN A 438 17.56 17.12 -16.17
CA ASN A 438 16.33 17.22 -16.94
C ASN A 438 15.10 17.51 -16.09
N ILE A 439 15.13 17.18 -14.80
CA ILE A 439 13.99 17.42 -13.91
C ILE A 439 13.64 18.91 -13.82
N ASP A 440 14.64 19.77 -13.79
CA ASP A 440 14.43 21.22 -13.77
C ASP A 440 13.75 21.70 -15.05
N SER A 441 14.14 21.14 -16.20
CA SER A 441 13.51 21.42 -17.49
C SER A 441 12.05 20.96 -17.53
N LEU A 442 11.75 19.80 -16.99
CA LEU A 442 10.38 19.26 -16.90
C LEU A 442 9.51 20.16 -16.02
N GLN A 443 10.01 20.55 -14.87
CA GLN A 443 9.29 21.40 -13.91
C GLN A 443 9.05 22.83 -14.42
N SER A 444 9.91 23.32 -15.32
CA SER A 444 9.74 24.63 -15.95
C SER A 444 8.63 24.69 -17.00
N MET A 445 8.13 23.52 -17.47
CA MET A 445 7.07 23.46 -18.48
C MET A 445 5.71 23.94 -17.92
N PRO A 446 5.06 24.93 -18.56
CA PRO A 446 3.74 25.41 -18.10
C PRO A 446 2.67 24.32 -18.06
N SER A 447 2.68 23.38 -19.02
CA SER A 447 1.74 22.27 -19.07
C SER A 447 1.94 21.27 -17.94
N PHE A 448 3.18 21.02 -17.53
CA PHE A 448 3.48 20.17 -16.38
C PHE A 448 3.00 20.83 -15.07
N ARG A 449 3.25 22.12 -14.89
CA ARG A 449 2.75 22.89 -13.73
C ARG A 449 1.24 22.86 -13.66
N THR A 450 0.54 23.13 -14.77
CA THR A 450 -0.93 23.06 -14.82
C THR A 450 -1.43 21.66 -14.49
N PHE A 451 -0.79 20.60 -15.01
CA PHE A 451 -1.15 19.22 -14.66
C PHE A 451 -0.96 18.95 -13.16
N MET A 452 0.14 19.40 -12.57
CA MET A 452 0.41 19.24 -11.15
C MET A 452 -0.59 20.03 -10.29
N ASP A 453 -0.94 21.26 -10.67
CA ASP A 453 -1.93 22.08 -9.97
C ASP A 453 -3.32 21.43 -9.99
N ILE A 454 -3.74 20.88 -11.14
CA ILE A 454 -5.01 20.16 -11.26
C ILE A 454 -4.98 18.86 -10.45
N SER A 455 -3.89 18.11 -10.52
CA SER A 455 -3.72 16.87 -9.75
C SER A 455 -3.76 17.15 -8.25
N ALA A 456 -3.09 18.19 -7.80
CA ALA A 456 -3.12 18.62 -6.40
C ALA A 456 -4.54 19.00 -5.97
N LEU A 457 -5.28 19.76 -6.79
CA LEU A 457 -6.68 20.10 -6.51
C LEU A 457 -7.58 18.86 -6.40
N VAL A 458 -7.46 17.93 -7.33
CA VAL A 458 -8.28 16.70 -7.34
C VAL A 458 -7.96 15.77 -6.17
N LEU A 459 -6.67 15.61 -5.85
CA LEU A 459 -6.22 14.68 -4.81
C LEU A 459 -6.34 15.25 -3.39
N SER A 460 -6.02 16.52 -3.20
CA SER A 460 -6.05 17.15 -1.88
C SER A 460 -7.33 17.91 -1.58
N GLY A 461 -8.09 18.27 -2.61
CA GLY A 461 -9.25 19.16 -2.51
C GLY A 461 -8.89 20.64 -2.31
N TYR A 462 -7.61 21.00 -2.26
CA TYR A 462 -7.15 22.36 -1.99
C TYR A 462 -6.50 23.01 -3.20
N LYS A 463 -6.88 24.27 -3.46
CA LYS A 463 -6.21 25.10 -4.46
C LYS A 463 -5.20 26.01 -3.76
N GLN A 464 -3.95 25.93 -4.16
CA GLN A 464 -2.92 26.81 -3.64
C GLN A 464 -3.05 28.23 -4.22
N ALA A 465 -3.01 29.22 -3.34
CA ALA A 465 -3.02 30.64 -3.67
C ALA A 465 -1.87 31.34 -2.90
N GLY A 466 -0.66 31.23 -3.43
CA GLY A 466 0.54 31.70 -2.73
C GLY A 466 0.80 30.94 -1.43
N PRO A 467 0.97 31.63 -0.28
CA PRO A 467 1.25 30.98 1.00
C PRO A 467 0.01 30.39 1.68
N VAL A 468 -1.18 30.50 1.07
CA VAL A 468 -2.45 29.95 1.56
C VAL A 468 -3.00 28.93 0.60
N GLU A 469 -3.85 28.04 1.12
CA GLU A 469 -4.63 27.08 0.37
C GLU A 469 -6.12 27.28 0.65
N ILE A 470 -6.93 27.30 -0.40
CA ILE A 470 -8.38 27.44 -0.33
C ILE A 470 -9.01 26.08 -0.54
N GLY A 471 -9.94 25.68 0.32
CA GLY A 471 -10.58 24.37 0.25
C GLY A 471 -10.99 23.86 1.65
N PRO A 472 -11.34 22.56 1.74
CA PRO A 472 -11.41 21.60 0.60
C PRO A 472 -12.68 21.81 -0.24
N VAL A 473 -12.53 21.75 -1.55
CA VAL A 473 -13.59 22.06 -2.51
C VAL A 473 -14.81 21.11 -2.43
N ASN A 474 -14.58 19.88 -2.02
CA ASN A 474 -15.63 18.87 -1.83
C ASN A 474 -16.56 19.15 -0.64
N THR A 475 -16.27 20.16 0.16
CA THR A 475 -17.11 20.60 1.29
C THR A 475 -17.73 21.97 1.07
N PHE A 476 -17.57 22.58 -0.09
CA PHE A 476 -18.12 23.91 -0.36
C PHE A 476 -19.64 23.92 -0.31
N TYR A 477 -20.28 22.79 -0.58
CA TYR A 477 -21.71 22.62 -0.44
C TYR A 477 -22.06 21.25 0.13
N SER A 478 -23.08 21.20 0.93
CA SER A 478 -23.65 19.98 1.50
C SER A 478 -25.13 20.20 1.83
N TYR A 479 -25.82 19.10 2.17
CA TYR A 479 -27.23 19.14 2.55
C TYR A 479 -27.46 18.25 3.78
N ASN A 480 -28.22 18.76 4.74
CA ASN A 480 -28.75 17.99 5.85
C ASN A 480 -30.13 18.53 6.29
N PRO A 481 -30.95 17.70 7.00
CA PRO A 481 -32.32 18.07 7.35
C PRO A 481 -32.47 19.23 8.33
N VAL A 482 -31.40 19.67 9.01
CA VAL A 482 -31.43 20.76 9.99
C VAL A 482 -30.98 22.08 9.36
N GLU A 483 -29.94 22.05 8.56
CA GLU A 483 -29.36 23.24 7.93
C GLU A 483 -29.94 23.51 6.52
N GLY A 484 -30.62 22.48 5.94
CA GLY A 484 -31.00 22.50 4.53
C GLY A 484 -29.76 22.48 3.65
N PHE A 485 -29.77 23.33 2.62
CA PHE A 485 -28.57 23.57 1.82
C PHE A 485 -27.55 24.37 2.66
N ARG A 486 -26.28 23.94 2.63
CA ARG A 486 -25.19 24.59 3.34
C ARG A 486 -24.08 24.98 2.38
N LEU A 487 -23.67 26.22 2.45
CA LEU A 487 -22.46 26.72 1.79
C LEU A 487 -21.32 26.86 2.80
N ARG A 488 -20.12 26.45 2.43
CA ARG A 488 -18.92 26.56 3.25
C ARG A 488 -17.74 27.08 2.42
N VAL A 489 -16.95 27.98 2.98
CA VAL A 489 -15.68 28.45 2.42
C VAL A 489 -14.64 28.39 3.50
N GLY A 490 -13.50 27.81 3.18
CA GLY A 490 -12.39 27.65 4.12
C GLY A 490 -11.04 27.64 3.45
N GLY A 491 -10.02 27.61 4.31
CA GLY A 491 -8.64 27.59 3.86
C GLY A 491 -7.67 27.42 5.02
N ARG A 492 -6.39 27.40 4.66
CA ARG A 492 -5.29 27.24 5.61
C ARG A 492 -4.01 27.87 5.09
N THR A 493 -3.11 28.20 6.01
CA THR A 493 -1.75 28.62 5.67
C THR A 493 -0.88 27.38 5.37
N THR A 494 0.23 27.61 4.68
CA THR A 494 1.20 26.57 4.32
C THR A 494 2.58 26.88 4.88
N GLU A 495 3.53 25.93 4.72
CA GLU A 495 4.93 26.14 5.08
C GLU A 495 5.59 27.35 4.37
N GLN A 496 5.02 27.78 3.24
CA GLN A 496 5.52 28.99 2.53
C GLN A 496 5.30 30.26 3.32
N LEU A 497 4.25 30.30 4.18
CA LEU A 497 4.03 31.42 5.09
C LEU A 497 4.98 31.33 6.29
N SER A 498 4.99 30.18 6.96
CA SER A 498 5.81 29.92 8.12
C SER A 498 5.98 28.45 8.39
N LYS A 499 7.16 28.02 8.86
CA LYS A 499 7.38 26.66 9.37
C LYS A 499 6.92 26.48 10.81
N ARG A 500 6.61 27.59 11.52
CA ARG A 500 6.20 27.56 12.93
C ARG A 500 4.73 27.89 13.13
N PHE A 501 4.18 28.83 12.37
CA PHE A 501 2.83 29.31 12.56
C PHE A 501 1.90 28.80 11.47
N TYR A 502 0.84 28.14 11.88
CA TYR A 502 -0.20 27.65 11.00
C TYR A 502 -1.55 28.21 11.47
N ALA A 503 -2.35 28.64 10.53
CA ALA A 503 -3.73 29.00 10.75
C ALA A 503 -4.61 28.26 9.74
N GLU A 504 -5.77 27.82 10.21
CA GLU A 504 -6.79 27.21 9.35
C GLU A 504 -8.18 27.57 9.86
N GLY A 505 -9.13 27.60 8.93
CA GLY A 505 -10.49 27.88 9.31
C GLY A 505 -11.47 27.85 8.16
N TYR A 506 -12.74 27.87 8.51
CA TYR A 506 -13.85 28.04 7.57
C TYR A 506 -14.99 28.82 8.18
N GLY A 507 -15.80 29.41 7.31
CA GLY A 507 -17.14 29.88 7.60
C GLY A 507 -18.16 29.11 6.78
N ALA A 508 -19.31 28.79 7.33
CA ALA A 508 -20.41 28.13 6.66
C ALA A 508 -21.75 28.73 7.05
N TYR A 509 -22.71 28.66 6.13
CA TYR A 509 -24.08 29.15 6.36
C TYR A 509 -25.10 28.09 5.96
N GLY A 510 -26.01 27.74 6.87
CA GLY A 510 -27.15 26.86 6.61
C GLY A 510 -28.36 27.71 6.26
N PHE A 511 -29.03 27.37 5.17
CA PHE A 511 -30.15 28.15 4.65
C PHE A 511 -31.47 27.86 5.38
N GLU A 512 -31.62 26.64 5.91
CA GLU A 512 -32.84 26.26 6.66
C GLU A 512 -32.82 26.79 8.08
N ASP A 513 -31.72 26.56 8.82
CA ASP A 513 -31.58 27.01 10.20
C ASP A 513 -31.12 28.47 10.32
N GLN A 514 -30.74 29.11 9.21
CA GLN A 514 -30.33 30.52 9.11
C GLN A 514 -29.18 30.88 10.06
N LYS A 515 -28.25 29.91 10.34
CA LYS A 515 -27.15 30.12 11.28
C LYS A 515 -25.80 30.06 10.57
N TRP A 516 -24.90 30.92 11.03
CA TRP A 516 -23.50 30.84 10.70
C TRP A 516 -22.81 29.79 11.56
N LYS A 517 -21.93 29.02 10.94
CA LYS A 517 -21.02 28.08 11.58
C LYS A 517 -19.60 28.48 11.23
N TYR A 518 -18.68 28.13 12.11
CA TYR A 518 -17.26 28.45 11.90
C TYR A 518 -16.35 27.43 12.55
N PHE A 519 -15.15 27.36 12.05
CA PHE A 519 -14.01 26.74 12.70
C PHE A 519 -12.79 27.62 12.47
N LEU A 520 -12.03 27.88 13.52
CA LEU A 520 -10.78 28.62 13.49
C LEU A 520 -9.75 27.88 14.34
N ALA A 521 -8.54 27.73 13.84
CA ALA A 521 -7.44 27.17 14.61
C ALA A 521 -6.11 27.84 14.28
N GLY A 522 -5.33 28.09 15.34
CA GLY A 522 -3.95 28.52 15.26
C GLY A 522 -3.02 27.47 15.86
N THR A 523 -1.96 27.10 15.19
CA THR A 523 -0.98 26.09 15.64
C THR A 523 0.42 26.66 15.62
N TYR A 524 1.17 26.46 16.70
CA TYR A 524 2.57 26.85 16.85
C TYR A 524 3.44 25.60 16.97
N SER A 525 4.35 25.41 16.00
CA SER A 525 5.32 24.32 15.99
C SER A 525 6.49 24.65 16.92
N LEU A 526 6.71 23.80 17.91
CA LEU A 526 7.73 23.98 18.95
C LEU A 526 9.12 23.49 18.50
N ASN A 527 9.20 22.57 17.54
CA ASN A 527 10.45 22.00 17.03
C ASN A 527 10.92 22.57 15.68
N ASN A 528 10.34 23.69 15.25
CA ASN A 528 10.66 24.37 13.98
C ASN A 528 10.54 23.47 12.73
N LYS A 529 9.70 22.43 12.83
CA LYS A 529 9.32 21.59 11.68
C LYS A 529 7.86 21.86 11.34
N SER A 530 7.48 21.54 10.10
CA SER A 530 6.05 21.54 9.74
C SER A 530 5.24 20.65 10.68
N ILE A 531 4.05 21.10 11.04
CA ILE A 531 3.11 20.33 11.87
C ILE A 531 2.66 19.00 11.21
N TYR A 532 2.95 18.82 9.93
CA TYR A 532 2.65 17.58 9.19
C TYR A 532 3.84 16.60 9.19
N LYS A 533 5.07 17.05 9.54
CA LYS A 533 6.29 16.25 9.52
C LYS A 533 6.56 15.54 10.85
N PHE A 534 7.01 14.30 10.76
CA PHE A 534 7.44 13.54 11.93
C PHE A 534 8.85 13.93 12.39
N PRO A 535 9.11 13.98 13.70
CA PRO A 535 8.17 13.93 14.82
C PRO A 535 7.44 15.27 15.01
N GLN A 536 6.13 15.22 15.27
CA GLN A 536 5.32 16.43 15.54
C GLN A 536 5.58 16.91 16.95
N HIS A 537 5.64 18.26 17.12
CA HIS A 537 5.71 18.89 18.43
C HIS A 537 5.09 20.27 18.32
N TYR A 538 3.86 20.43 18.82
CA TYR A 538 3.12 21.67 18.64
C TYR A 538 2.13 21.96 19.77
N LEU A 539 1.75 23.23 19.85
CA LEU A 539 0.64 23.75 20.62
C LEU A 539 -0.42 24.28 19.63
N ARG A 540 -1.69 23.96 19.87
CA ARG A 540 -2.82 24.36 19.02
C ARG A 540 -3.94 24.93 19.86
N VAL A 541 -4.47 26.07 19.45
CA VAL A 541 -5.70 26.69 19.96
C VAL A 541 -6.75 26.60 18.86
N SER A 542 -7.97 26.21 19.22
CA SER A 542 -9.06 26.16 18.27
C SER A 542 -10.39 26.59 18.89
N ALA A 543 -11.25 27.15 18.04
CA ALA A 543 -12.62 27.53 18.35
C ALA A 543 -13.53 27.07 17.20
N SER A 544 -14.65 26.48 17.52
CA SER A 544 -15.63 26.06 16.54
C SER A 544 -17.06 26.18 17.03
N TYR A 545 -17.95 26.47 16.13
CA TYR A 545 -19.38 26.31 16.27
C TYR A 545 -19.94 25.61 15.04
N ASP A 546 -20.44 24.39 15.19
CA ASP A 546 -20.89 23.61 14.06
C ASP A 546 -21.94 22.58 14.45
N THR A 547 -22.65 22.02 13.46
CA THR A 547 -23.61 20.93 13.64
C THR A 547 -22.90 19.58 13.61
N LYS A 548 -23.33 18.66 14.48
CA LYS A 548 -22.84 17.28 14.54
C LYS A 548 -23.96 16.30 14.81
N ILE A 549 -23.78 15.09 14.29
CA ILE A 549 -24.61 13.93 14.61
C ILE A 549 -23.89 13.15 15.73
N PRO A 550 -24.51 12.96 16.91
CA PRO A 550 -23.91 12.16 17.97
C PRO A 550 -23.63 10.72 17.52
N GLY A 551 -22.45 10.19 17.85
CA GLY A 551 -22.06 8.84 17.47
C GLY A 551 -21.64 8.64 16.01
N GLN A 552 -21.70 9.66 15.16
CA GLN A 552 -21.14 9.61 13.81
C GLN A 552 -19.62 9.82 13.87
N ASN A 553 -18.88 8.85 13.35
CA ASN A 553 -17.44 8.97 13.12
C ASN A 553 -17.15 8.55 11.68
N LEU A 554 -16.62 9.47 10.88
CA LEU A 554 -16.34 9.26 9.47
C LEU A 554 -14.83 9.17 9.26
N GLU A 555 -14.40 8.07 8.65
CA GLU A 555 -13.01 7.89 8.25
C GLU A 555 -12.79 8.51 6.87
N PHE A 556 -11.68 9.25 6.71
CA PHE A 556 -11.18 9.78 5.43
C PHE A 556 -12.08 10.76 4.70
N VAL A 557 -13.25 11.11 5.23
CA VAL A 557 -14.18 12.02 4.62
C VAL A 557 -14.60 13.08 5.63
N GLN A 558 -14.59 14.33 5.23
CA GLN A 558 -15.11 15.39 6.07
C GLN A 558 -16.63 15.27 6.21
N GLU A 559 -17.14 15.60 7.38
CA GLU A 559 -18.58 15.48 7.71
C GLU A 559 -19.49 16.21 6.72
N ASP A 560 -18.99 17.27 6.09
CA ASP A 560 -19.69 18.10 5.12
C ASP A 560 -19.60 17.62 3.67
N ASN A 561 -19.05 16.44 3.41
CA ASN A 561 -18.96 15.93 2.04
C ASN A 561 -20.37 15.64 1.49
N VAL A 562 -20.68 16.18 0.31
CA VAL A 562 -21.97 16.00 -0.36
C VAL A 562 -22.37 14.53 -0.54
N LEU A 563 -21.42 13.63 -0.76
CA LEU A 563 -21.69 12.19 -0.91
C LEU A 563 -22.22 11.54 0.37
N LEU A 564 -21.94 12.12 1.54
CA LEU A 564 -22.42 11.67 2.84
C LEU A 564 -23.81 12.21 3.21
N SER A 565 -24.33 13.11 2.39
CA SER A 565 -25.73 13.57 2.52
C SER A 565 -26.73 12.44 2.21
N PHE A 566 -26.32 11.41 1.46
CA PHE A 566 -27.13 10.24 1.17
C PHE A 566 -27.04 9.21 2.31
N LYS A 567 -28.09 9.17 3.15
CA LYS A 567 -28.17 8.28 4.33
C LYS A 567 -29.37 7.35 4.23
N ARG A 568 -29.29 6.23 4.95
CA ARG A 568 -30.40 5.32 5.16
C ARG A 568 -31.31 5.90 6.25
N GLY A 569 -32.62 5.93 5.99
CA GLY A 569 -33.63 6.45 6.92
C GLY A 569 -33.57 7.98 7.09
N GLU A 570 -34.55 8.52 7.80
CA GLU A 570 -34.55 9.93 8.20
C GLU A 570 -33.75 10.09 9.50
N ASN A 571 -32.63 10.79 9.42
CA ASN A 571 -31.87 11.18 10.61
C ASN A 571 -31.98 12.67 10.81
N LYS A 572 -32.72 13.07 11.83
CA LYS A 572 -32.86 14.48 12.29
C LYS A 572 -32.20 14.71 13.66
N SER A 573 -31.36 13.77 14.12
CA SER A 573 -30.69 13.84 15.44
C SER A 573 -29.39 14.62 15.32
N TYR A 574 -29.41 15.91 15.58
CA TYR A 574 -28.28 16.80 15.47
C TYR A 574 -28.04 17.58 16.77
N LEU A 575 -26.80 18.01 16.96
CA LEU A 575 -26.39 18.93 18.02
C LEU A 575 -25.64 20.10 17.39
N TYR A 576 -25.91 21.32 17.84
CA TYR A 576 -24.98 22.43 17.68
C TYR A 576 -23.91 22.31 18.74
N ASN A 577 -22.67 22.23 18.31
CA ASN A 577 -21.49 22.15 19.17
C ASN A 577 -20.70 23.45 19.13
N GLU A 578 -20.55 24.08 20.26
CA GLU A 578 -19.60 25.16 20.48
C GLU A 578 -18.41 24.58 21.26
N VAL A 579 -17.21 24.66 20.70
CA VAL A 579 -16.03 23.99 21.27
C VAL A 579 -14.83 24.90 21.23
N TYR A 580 -14.17 25.08 22.39
CA TYR A 580 -12.90 25.76 22.53
C TYR A 580 -11.85 24.81 23.09
N ARG A 581 -10.67 24.73 22.46
CA ARG A 581 -9.64 23.79 22.85
C ARG A 581 -8.25 24.40 22.82
N LEU A 582 -7.42 23.93 23.76
CA LEU A 582 -5.99 24.10 23.79
C LEU A 582 -5.38 22.67 23.76
N ASP A 583 -4.66 22.32 22.73
CA ASP A 583 -4.07 21.00 22.56
C ASP A 583 -2.54 21.11 22.46
N TYR A 584 -1.85 20.25 23.19
CA TYR A 584 -0.41 20.02 23.12
C TYR A 584 -0.16 18.63 22.55
N LYS A 585 0.75 18.50 21.59
CA LYS A 585 1.15 17.23 21.02
C LYS A 585 2.65 17.12 20.89
N VAL A 586 3.19 15.97 21.28
CA VAL A 586 4.60 15.61 21.10
C VAL A 586 4.73 14.18 20.60
N GLU A 587 5.61 13.97 19.65
CA GLU A 587 6.02 12.67 19.13
C GLU A 587 7.52 12.50 19.33
N PHE A 588 7.93 11.29 19.65
CA PHE A 588 9.32 10.89 19.83
C PHE A 588 9.79 10.01 18.69
N SER A 589 11.08 9.96 18.45
CA SER A 589 11.69 9.17 17.38
C SER A 589 11.44 7.66 17.46
N ASN A 590 11.10 7.14 18.66
CA ASN A 590 10.71 5.75 18.88
C ASN A 590 9.24 5.44 18.57
N ASN A 591 8.51 6.38 17.95
CA ASN A 591 7.08 6.31 17.64
C ASN A 591 6.16 6.23 18.87
N PHE A 592 6.65 6.63 20.04
CA PHE A 592 5.80 7.00 21.15
C PHE A 592 5.29 8.43 20.94
N SER A 593 4.03 8.67 21.24
CA SER A 593 3.44 10.02 21.18
C SER A 593 2.55 10.27 22.39
N MET A 594 2.50 11.53 22.79
CA MET A 594 1.64 12.02 23.85
C MET A 594 0.87 13.23 23.33
N ASN A 595 -0.39 13.32 23.71
CA ASN A 595 -1.21 14.50 23.57
C ASN A 595 -1.80 14.88 24.93
N ALA A 596 -1.90 16.16 25.19
CA ALA A 596 -2.62 16.70 26.34
C ALA A 596 -3.50 17.85 25.86
N GLY A 597 -4.68 17.99 26.42
CA GLY A 597 -5.60 19.02 25.98
C GLY A 597 -6.47 19.54 27.14
N LEU A 598 -6.85 20.79 27.04
CA LEU A 598 -7.89 21.41 27.84
C LEU A 598 -8.95 21.93 26.87
N GLY A 599 -10.19 21.60 27.10
CA GLY A 599 -11.28 22.03 26.24
C GLY A 599 -12.57 22.26 27.01
N THR A 600 -13.38 23.16 26.51
CA THR A 600 -14.77 23.32 26.95
C THR A 600 -15.67 23.18 25.73
N TRP A 601 -16.77 22.48 25.93
CA TRP A 601 -17.79 22.35 24.90
C TRP A 601 -19.16 22.65 25.46
N LYS A 602 -20.02 23.22 24.60
CA LYS A 602 -21.41 23.48 24.85
C LYS A 602 -22.22 22.87 23.72
N GLN A 603 -23.19 22.05 24.09
CA GLN A 603 -24.04 21.33 23.11
C GLN A 603 -25.48 21.76 23.27
N THR A 604 -26.11 22.14 22.17
CA THR A 604 -27.52 22.51 22.08
C THR A 604 -28.22 21.54 21.15
N PRO A 605 -29.32 20.89 21.58
CA PRO A 605 -30.09 19.99 20.75
C PRO A 605 -30.61 20.66 19.48
N ALA A 606 -30.67 19.89 18.40
CA ALA A 606 -31.23 20.33 17.14
C ALA A 606 -31.99 19.17 16.48
N GLY A 607 -32.95 19.51 15.64
CA GLY A 607 -33.80 18.51 14.99
C GLY A 607 -34.75 17.87 15.99
N VAL A 608 -34.65 16.53 16.17
CA VAL A 608 -35.54 15.77 17.08
C VAL A 608 -34.95 15.54 18.46
N LEU A 609 -33.68 15.90 18.69
CA LEU A 609 -33.06 15.71 19.99
C LEU A 609 -33.59 16.72 21.03
N SER A 610 -33.67 16.28 22.27
CA SER A 610 -34.03 17.10 23.42
C SER A 610 -33.26 16.66 24.65
N TYR A 611 -32.99 17.60 25.57
CA TYR A 611 -32.48 17.32 26.91
C TYR A 611 -33.62 17.45 27.89
N THR A 612 -34.28 16.33 28.18
CA THR A 612 -35.44 16.29 29.05
C THR A 612 -35.07 15.61 30.35
N LEU A 613 -35.24 16.30 31.44
CA LEU A 613 -34.93 15.80 32.78
C LEU A 613 -36.24 15.59 33.58
N PRO A 614 -36.53 14.38 34.08
CA PRO A 614 -37.70 14.12 34.90
C PRO A 614 -37.59 14.86 36.24
N MET A 615 -38.71 15.36 36.72
CA MET A 615 -38.80 16.07 37.96
C MET A 615 -39.57 15.23 38.99
N ALA A 616 -39.36 15.52 40.29
CA ALA A 616 -39.97 14.76 41.38
C ALA A 616 -41.52 14.84 41.39
N ASP A 617 -42.11 15.85 40.80
CA ASP A 617 -43.55 16.04 40.65
C ASP A 617 -44.17 15.31 39.42
N GLY A 618 -43.35 14.55 38.69
CA GLY A 618 -43.77 13.87 37.46
C GLY A 618 -43.76 14.75 36.21
N SER A 619 -43.37 16.02 36.31
CA SER A 619 -43.15 16.90 35.19
C SER A 619 -41.76 16.66 34.54
N HIS A 620 -41.56 17.16 33.34
CA HIS A 620 -40.31 17.11 32.63
C HIS A 620 -39.77 18.53 32.40
N LYS A 621 -38.52 18.78 32.82
CA LYS A 621 -37.83 20.02 32.57
C LYS A 621 -36.97 19.87 31.26
N ILE A 622 -37.19 20.76 30.30
CA ILE A 622 -36.35 20.87 29.12
C ILE A 622 -35.13 21.71 29.46
N VAL A 623 -33.94 21.19 29.19
CA VAL A 623 -32.66 21.86 29.34
C VAL A 623 -32.14 22.25 27.96
N ASN A 624 -31.86 23.57 27.79
CA ASN A 624 -31.55 24.09 26.46
C ASN A 624 -30.14 23.72 25.95
N ASN A 625 -29.20 23.51 26.86
CA ASN A 625 -27.84 23.13 26.50
C ASN A 625 -27.15 22.40 27.66
N LEU A 626 -26.11 21.66 27.35
CA LEU A 626 -25.19 21.03 28.30
C LEU A 626 -23.78 21.56 28.04
N GLN A 627 -23.02 21.73 29.10
CA GLN A 627 -21.65 22.23 29.03
C GLN A 627 -20.70 21.37 29.87
N SER A 628 -19.57 21.04 29.31
CA SER A 628 -18.50 20.33 30.01
C SER A 628 -17.16 20.98 29.74
N THR A 629 -16.31 20.98 30.78
CA THR A 629 -14.90 21.32 30.66
C THR A 629 -14.08 20.10 30.94
N GLU A 630 -13.17 19.79 30.05
CA GLU A 630 -12.42 18.53 30.00
C GLU A 630 -10.93 18.77 29.92
N PHE A 631 -10.18 18.03 30.74
CA PHE A 631 -8.75 17.82 30.58
C PHE A 631 -8.51 16.43 30.05
N ASN A 632 -7.76 16.31 28.97
CA ASN A 632 -7.44 15.02 28.37
C ASN A 632 -5.94 14.77 28.24
N VAL A 633 -5.52 13.52 28.43
CA VAL A 633 -4.16 13.03 28.14
C VAL A 633 -4.29 11.75 27.37
N GLY A 634 -3.53 11.65 26.27
CA GLY A 634 -3.51 10.45 25.43
C GLY A 634 -2.08 10.01 25.14
N PHE A 635 -1.89 8.71 25.08
CA PHE A 635 -0.64 8.07 24.73
C PHE A 635 -0.87 7.14 23.55
N ARG A 636 0.08 7.12 22.64
CA ARG A 636 0.07 6.16 21.52
C ARG A 636 1.48 5.64 21.31
N TYR A 637 1.61 4.33 21.21
CA TYR A 637 2.87 3.66 20.90
C TYR A 637 2.69 2.73 19.70
N ALA A 638 3.45 2.98 18.65
CA ALA A 638 3.41 2.25 17.39
C ALA A 638 4.84 1.88 16.94
N PRO A 639 5.44 0.84 17.52
CA PRO A 639 6.84 0.49 17.29
C PRO A 639 7.18 0.38 15.82
N LYS A 640 8.26 1.03 15.40
CA LYS A 640 8.77 1.02 14.01
C LYS A 640 7.71 1.40 12.96
N GLU A 641 6.76 2.24 13.32
CA GLU A 641 5.79 2.76 12.38
C GLU A 641 6.46 3.73 11.41
N GLU A 642 6.21 3.51 10.15
CA GLU A 642 6.63 4.38 9.05
C GLU A 642 5.43 5.10 8.47
N PHE A 643 5.67 6.26 7.88
CA PHE A 643 4.62 7.08 7.31
C PHE A 643 4.96 7.43 5.87
N TYR A 644 3.98 7.30 4.99
CA TYR A 644 3.97 8.07 3.76
C TYR A 644 3.65 9.52 4.13
N GLN A 645 4.60 10.39 3.87
CA GLN A 645 4.47 11.80 4.15
C GLN A 645 3.93 12.51 2.90
N GLY A 646 2.61 12.71 2.85
CA GLY A 646 2.01 13.62 1.89
C GLY A 646 2.23 15.08 2.30
N LYS A 647 1.94 15.99 1.38
CA LYS A 647 2.09 17.44 1.63
C LYS A 647 1.27 17.91 2.84
N LEU A 648 0.13 17.33 3.10
CA LEU A 648 -0.90 17.81 4.01
C LEU A 648 -1.22 16.84 5.15
N TYR A 649 -1.00 15.57 4.94
CA TYR A 649 -1.21 14.52 5.94
C TYR A 649 -0.26 13.38 5.68
N ARG A 650 0.05 12.68 6.73
CA ARG A 650 0.83 11.45 6.65
C ARG A 650 -0.10 10.26 6.81
N THR A 651 0.15 9.25 6.00
CA THR A 651 -0.59 7.99 6.05
C THR A 651 0.32 6.94 6.67
N PRO A 652 -0.09 6.27 7.76
CA PRO A 652 0.71 5.22 8.36
C PRO A 652 0.80 4.01 7.43
N ILE A 653 1.99 3.43 7.37
CA ILE A 653 2.25 2.18 6.66
C ILE A 653 2.16 1.06 7.69
N PHE A 654 1.19 0.16 7.52
CA PHE A 654 0.99 -0.95 8.45
C PHE A 654 2.20 -1.89 8.46
N ASN A 655 2.62 -2.26 9.65
CA ASN A 655 3.71 -3.19 9.90
C ASN A 655 3.24 -4.38 10.76
N LYS A 656 4.16 -5.25 11.17
CA LYS A 656 3.86 -6.43 11.99
C LYS A 656 3.67 -6.16 13.49
N TYR A 657 3.96 -4.94 13.94
CA TYR A 657 3.91 -4.59 15.35
C TYR A 657 2.51 -4.07 15.73
N PRO A 658 2.10 -4.23 16.99
CA PRO A 658 0.83 -3.67 17.45
C PRO A 658 0.93 -2.15 17.61
N ILE A 659 -0.21 -1.48 17.39
CA ILE A 659 -0.41 -0.08 17.75
C ILE A 659 -1.26 -0.06 19.01
N MET A 660 -0.75 0.56 20.06
CA MET A 660 -1.41 0.67 21.36
C MET A 660 -1.78 2.12 21.64
N THR A 661 -2.98 2.32 22.15
CA THR A 661 -3.49 3.63 22.54
C THR A 661 -4.05 3.58 23.95
N PHE A 662 -3.87 4.67 24.67
CA PHE A 662 -4.52 4.92 25.95
C PHE A 662 -4.91 6.38 26.03
N ASN A 663 -6.16 6.68 26.44
CA ASN A 663 -6.63 8.04 26.65
C ASN A 663 -7.32 8.13 27.99
N TYR A 664 -7.08 9.24 28.65
CA TYR A 664 -7.75 9.63 29.88
C TYR A 664 -8.36 11.00 29.69
N THR A 665 -9.63 11.15 30.07
CA THR A 665 -10.32 12.45 30.07
C THR A 665 -10.98 12.65 31.42
N ALA A 666 -10.73 13.80 32.05
CA ALA A 666 -11.39 14.25 33.25
C ALA A 666 -12.34 15.40 32.91
N GLY A 667 -13.63 15.23 33.16
CA GLY A 667 -14.59 16.30 33.20
C GLY A 667 -14.54 16.98 34.54
N VAL A 668 -14.51 18.33 34.57
CA VAL A 668 -14.34 19.15 35.79
C VAL A 668 -15.48 20.14 35.93
N LYS A 669 -16.27 19.94 36.97
CA LYS A 669 -17.38 20.82 37.30
C LYS A 669 -16.88 22.16 37.85
N GLY A 670 -17.54 23.28 37.47
CA GLY A 670 -17.27 24.64 37.98
C GLY A 670 -16.16 25.38 37.23
N VAL A 671 -15.38 24.72 36.36
CA VAL A 671 -14.35 25.35 35.55
C VAL A 671 -14.94 25.70 34.17
N PHE A 672 -14.80 26.93 33.71
CA PHE A 672 -15.34 27.46 32.45
C PHE A 672 -16.78 27.02 32.14
N GLY A 673 -17.63 26.97 33.17
CA GLY A 673 -19.03 26.56 33.02
C GLY A 673 -19.27 25.05 32.94
N GLY A 674 -18.27 24.21 33.16
CA GLY A 674 -18.43 22.76 33.23
C GLY A 674 -19.44 22.33 34.29
N GLU A 675 -20.35 21.43 33.95
CA GLU A 675 -21.47 21.02 34.83
C GLU A 675 -21.22 19.61 35.44
N TYR A 676 -20.28 18.82 34.91
CA TYR A 676 -20.11 17.43 35.25
C TYR A 676 -18.72 17.09 35.74
N ASN A 677 -18.64 16.18 36.73
CA ASN A 677 -17.41 15.52 37.16
C ASN A 677 -17.41 14.08 36.70
N TYR A 678 -16.42 13.69 35.96
CA TYR A 678 -16.24 12.31 35.51
C TYR A 678 -14.80 12.02 35.10
N HIS A 679 -14.48 10.73 35.04
CA HIS A 679 -13.19 10.23 34.55
C HIS A 679 -13.43 9.18 33.48
N ASN A 680 -12.96 9.43 32.28
CA ASN A 680 -13.09 8.51 31.16
C ASN A 680 -11.72 7.92 30.84
N PHE A 681 -11.62 6.59 30.92
CA PHE A 681 -10.45 5.82 30.57
C PHE A 681 -10.76 5.00 29.33
N SER A 682 -9.94 5.12 28.29
CA SER A 682 -10.05 4.27 27.10
C SER A 682 -8.70 3.70 26.72
N ALA A 683 -8.70 2.44 26.29
CA ALA A 683 -7.51 1.74 25.80
C ALA A 683 -7.87 0.96 24.55
N GLY A 684 -6.91 0.88 23.62
CA GLY A 684 -7.11 0.15 22.37
C GLY A 684 -5.81 -0.47 21.87
N ILE A 685 -5.96 -1.57 21.13
CA ILE A 685 -4.88 -2.24 20.44
C ILE A 685 -5.33 -2.60 19.02
N PHE A 686 -4.53 -2.20 18.04
CA PHE A 686 -4.67 -2.61 16.65
C PHE A 686 -3.48 -3.44 16.24
N LYS A 687 -3.72 -4.55 15.51
CA LYS A 687 -2.66 -5.35 14.92
C LYS A 687 -3.10 -6.01 13.62
N ARG A 688 -2.21 -5.98 12.61
CA ARG A 688 -2.32 -6.78 11.39
C ARG A 688 -1.59 -8.10 11.55
N PHE A 689 -2.28 -9.20 11.28
CA PHE A 689 -1.75 -10.55 11.23
C PHE A 689 -1.66 -11.00 9.79
N TYR A 690 -0.46 -11.26 9.32
CA TYR A 690 -0.24 -11.83 7.99
C TYR A 690 -0.31 -13.34 8.05
N LEU A 691 -1.09 -13.94 7.17
CA LEU A 691 -1.39 -15.37 7.11
C LEU A 691 -0.84 -16.03 5.84
N SER A 692 0.24 -15.47 5.28
CA SER A 692 0.86 -15.94 4.04
C SER A 692 -0.16 -16.01 2.90
N GLN A 693 -0.30 -17.16 2.23
CA GLN A 693 -1.25 -17.36 1.12
C GLN A 693 -2.72 -17.24 1.52
N LEU A 694 -3.02 -17.30 2.81
CA LEU A 694 -4.38 -17.06 3.32
C LEU A 694 -4.72 -15.57 3.48
N GLY A 695 -3.81 -14.66 3.10
CA GLY A 695 -4.03 -13.22 3.18
C GLY A 695 -3.65 -12.61 4.52
N TYR A 696 -4.49 -11.71 5.06
CA TYR A 696 -4.22 -11.05 6.33
C TYR A 696 -5.50 -10.69 7.08
N ALA A 697 -5.39 -10.56 8.40
CA ALA A 697 -6.46 -10.11 9.28
C ALA A 697 -6.04 -8.84 10.02
N ASP A 698 -6.87 -7.80 9.96
CA ASP A 698 -6.77 -6.61 10.78
C ASP A 698 -7.68 -6.76 11.98
N ILE A 699 -7.11 -6.70 13.17
CA ILE A 699 -7.83 -6.85 14.44
C ILE A 699 -7.67 -5.57 15.25
N ASN A 700 -8.79 -4.97 15.62
CA ASN A 700 -8.87 -3.86 16.56
C ASN A 700 -9.71 -4.28 17.77
N VAL A 701 -9.17 -4.08 18.95
CA VAL A 701 -9.88 -4.27 20.22
C VAL A 701 -9.73 -2.97 21.02
N ASP A 702 -10.84 -2.46 21.51
CA ASP A 702 -10.84 -1.29 22.37
C ASP A 702 -11.85 -1.42 23.51
N GLY A 703 -11.60 -0.68 24.59
CA GLY A 703 -12.49 -0.63 25.72
C GLY A 703 -12.47 0.75 26.38
N THR A 704 -13.58 1.07 27.00
CA THR A 704 -13.77 2.34 27.71
C THR A 704 -14.50 2.13 29.03
N TYR A 705 -14.11 2.93 30.02
CA TYR A 705 -14.81 3.00 31.32
C TYR A 705 -14.93 4.46 31.75
N ILE A 706 -16.16 4.92 32.00
CA ILE A 706 -16.47 6.26 32.47
C ILE A 706 -16.92 6.19 33.92
N ALA A 707 -16.10 6.65 34.83
CA ALA A 707 -16.45 6.83 36.25
C ALA A 707 -17.11 8.18 36.43
N GLY A 708 -18.28 8.21 36.99
CA GLY A 708 -19.11 9.40 37.27
C GLY A 708 -20.57 8.98 37.41
N ASN A 709 -21.37 9.78 38.09
CA ASN A 709 -22.77 9.52 38.34
C ASN A 709 -23.64 10.65 37.79
N ASN A 710 -24.88 10.34 37.44
CA ASN A 710 -25.86 11.27 36.88
C ASN A 710 -25.33 11.97 35.61
N LEU A 711 -24.65 11.23 34.76
CA LEU A 711 -24.04 11.79 33.56
C LEU A 711 -25.04 11.83 32.40
N PRO A 712 -25.12 12.93 31.64
CA PRO A 712 -25.97 13.00 30.46
C PRO A 712 -25.39 12.20 29.31
N PHE A 713 -26.26 11.75 28.39
CA PHE A 713 -25.86 10.89 27.28
C PHE A 713 -24.73 11.47 26.40
N PRO A 714 -24.55 12.79 26.19
CA PRO A 714 -23.43 13.28 25.40
C PRO A 714 -22.06 13.12 26.06
N VAL A 715 -22.01 12.90 27.37
CA VAL A 715 -20.79 12.58 28.13
C VAL A 715 -20.48 11.09 28.09
N LEU A 716 -21.49 10.26 27.87
CA LEU A 716 -21.38 8.81 27.79
C LEU A 716 -20.86 8.35 26.41
N ASN A 717 -20.51 7.07 26.30
CA ASN A 717 -20.13 6.48 25.03
C ASN A 717 -21.35 6.28 24.15
N ILE A 718 -21.48 7.09 23.11
CA ILE A 718 -22.40 6.85 21.99
C ILE A 718 -21.65 6.04 20.95
N HIS A 719 -22.11 4.81 20.70
CA HIS A 719 -21.39 3.90 19.84
C HIS A 719 -21.40 4.33 18.38
N ARG A 720 -20.27 4.07 17.70
CA ARG A 720 -20.03 4.50 16.31
C ARG A 720 -20.94 3.77 15.33
N ALA A 721 -21.96 4.43 14.86
CA ALA A 721 -22.94 3.90 13.92
C ALA A 721 -22.70 4.43 12.51
N ASN A 722 -23.12 3.66 11.52
CA ASN A 722 -23.06 4.05 10.12
C ASN A 722 -24.45 3.90 9.44
N GLN A 723 -25.07 5.00 9.13
CA GLN A 723 -26.30 5.03 8.38
C GLN A 723 -26.08 5.39 6.87
N THR A 724 -24.83 5.55 6.42
CA THR A 724 -24.53 5.73 5.00
C THR A 724 -24.51 4.40 4.24
N TYR A 725 -24.57 4.44 2.92
CA TYR A 725 -24.40 3.25 2.07
C TYR A 725 -22.93 2.86 1.90
N ALA A 726 -22.00 3.70 2.35
CA ALA A 726 -20.58 3.39 2.35
C ALA A 726 -20.22 2.41 3.47
N TYR A 727 -19.39 1.39 3.19
CA TYR A 727 -18.87 0.50 4.23
C TYR A 727 -17.83 1.23 5.08
N GLN A 728 -18.09 1.37 6.36
CA GLN A 728 -17.18 1.99 7.33
C GLN A 728 -16.43 0.91 8.12
N LEU A 729 -15.09 1.02 8.17
CA LEU A 729 -14.27 0.02 8.86
C LEU A 729 -14.45 0.07 10.38
N GLN A 730 -14.46 1.27 10.96
CA GLN A 730 -14.46 1.47 12.41
C GLN A 730 -15.85 1.66 13.01
N SER A 731 -16.89 1.77 12.19
CA SER A 731 -18.27 1.93 12.66
C SER A 731 -19.06 0.65 12.45
N TYR A 732 -20.15 0.47 13.21
CA TYR A 732 -21.13 -0.58 13.01
C TYR A 732 -22.03 -0.20 11.84
N ASN A 733 -22.08 -1.05 10.82
CA ASN A 733 -22.68 -0.72 9.53
C ASN A 733 -24.22 -0.89 9.48
N LEU A 734 -24.80 -1.53 10.49
CA LEU A 734 -26.24 -1.70 10.63
C LEU A 734 -26.80 -1.10 11.91
N MET A 735 -25.96 -0.58 12.79
CA MET A 735 -26.39 0.16 13.98
C MET A 735 -26.97 1.52 13.55
N ASN A 736 -28.02 1.97 14.21
CA ASN A 736 -28.59 3.30 14.02
C ASN A 736 -27.81 4.33 14.87
N PHE A 737 -27.83 5.60 14.46
CA PHE A 737 -27.22 6.67 15.23
C PHE A 737 -27.88 6.77 16.61
N MET A 738 -27.06 6.90 17.65
CA MET A 738 -27.48 6.98 19.05
C MET A 738 -28.21 5.74 19.59
N GLU A 739 -28.22 4.62 18.87
CA GLU A 739 -28.96 3.42 19.29
C GLU A 739 -28.43 2.85 20.61
N PHE A 740 -27.11 2.79 20.78
CA PHE A 740 -26.54 2.27 22.02
C PHE A 740 -25.71 3.33 22.75
N ILE A 741 -25.92 3.40 24.05
CA ILE A 741 -25.23 4.27 24.99
C ILE A 741 -24.70 3.43 26.14
N SER A 742 -23.46 3.68 26.57
CA SER A 742 -22.83 2.96 27.66
C SER A 742 -21.86 3.84 28.45
N ASP A 743 -21.65 3.54 29.72
CA ASP A 743 -20.56 4.13 30.53
C ASP A 743 -19.33 3.20 30.62
N HIS A 744 -19.47 1.96 30.21
CA HIS A 744 -18.38 1.01 30.05
C HIS A 744 -18.65 0.06 28.88
N HIS A 745 -17.60 -0.27 28.12
CA HIS A 745 -17.71 -1.25 27.05
C HIS A 745 -16.35 -1.84 26.67
N ALA A 746 -16.41 -3.00 26.02
CA ALA A 746 -15.34 -3.57 25.23
C ALA A 746 -15.85 -3.83 23.81
N SER A 747 -15.07 -3.50 22.81
CA SER A 747 -15.40 -3.70 21.40
C SER A 747 -14.31 -4.45 20.65
N TRP A 748 -14.72 -5.15 19.60
CA TRP A 748 -13.80 -5.82 18.68
C TRP A 748 -14.24 -5.63 17.24
N ASN A 749 -13.24 -5.55 16.36
CA ASN A 749 -13.44 -5.42 14.93
C ASN A 749 -12.37 -6.23 14.21
N VAL A 750 -12.80 -7.28 13.53
CA VAL A 750 -11.95 -8.16 12.74
C VAL A 750 -12.31 -7.98 11.28
N GLN A 751 -11.32 -7.64 10.46
CA GLN A 751 -11.43 -7.58 9.00
C GLN A 751 -10.47 -8.59 8.40
N TYR A 752 -10.98 -9.62 7.73
CA TYR A 752 -10.17 -10.68 7.14
C TYR A 752 -10.21 -10.59 5.61
N TYR A 753 -9.05 -10.39 5.01
CA TYR A 753 -8.82 -10.27 3.57
C TYR A 753 -8.09 -11.52 3.08
N MET A 754 -8.76 -12.37 2.30
CA MET A 754 -8.19 -13.63 1.80
C MET A 754 -7.43 -13.50 0.48
N ASN A 755 -7.36 -12.31 -0.12
CA ASN A 755 -6.64 -12.02 -1.36
C ASN A 755 -6.97 -12.96 -2.53
N GLY A 756 -8.19 -13.47 -2.58
CA GLY A 756 -8.64 -14.37 -3.63
C GLY A 756 -8.31 -15.85 -3.38
N PHE A 757 -7.89 -16.24 -2.20
CA PHE A 757 -7.48 -17.62 -1.89
C PHE A 757 -8.52 -18.67 -2.31
N ILE A 758 -9.82 -18.41 -2.15
CA ILE A 758 -10.90 -19.25 -2.61
C ILE A 758 -11.28 -18.92 -4.07
N PHE A 759 -11.51 -17.63 -4.36
CA PHE A 759 -12.03 -17.17 -5.65
C PHE A 759 -11.07 -17.42 -6.80
N ASN A 760 -9.76 -17.40 -6.57
CA ASN A 760 -8.75 -17.78 -7.56
C ASN A 760 -8.85 -19.25 -8.01
N LYS A 761 -9.60 -20.09 -7.27
CA LYS A 761 -9.81 -21.53 -7.61
C LYS A 761 -11.12 -21.76 -8.35
N VAL A 762 -12.02 -20.78 -8.38
CA VAL A 762 -13.30 -20.85 -9.07
C VAL A 762 -13.18 -20.26 -10.48
N PRO A 763 -13.44 -21.01 -11.56
CA PRO A 763 -13.10 -20.62 -12.94
C PRO A 763 -13.62 -19.26 -13.40
N LEU A 764 -14.86 -18.89 -13.04
CA LEU A 764 -15.43 -17.59 -13.41
C LEU A 764 -14.85 -16.45 -12.55
N LEU A 765 -14.78 -16.66 -11.22
CA LEU A 765 -14.37 -15.62 -10.26
C LEU A 765 -12.90 -15.27 -10.44
N LYS A 766 -12.04 -16.26 -10.74
CA LYS A 766 -10.61 -16.00 -11.00
C LYS A 766 -10.37 -15.12 -12.23
N LYS A 767 -11.20 -15.24 -13.29
CA LYS A 767 -11.10 -14.38 -14.48
C LYS A 767 -11.43 -12.91 -14.16
N LEU A 768 -12.34 -12.71 -13.22
CA LEU A 768 -12.73 -11.39 -12.74
C LEU A 768 -11.76 -10.85 -11.67
N LYS A 769 -10.78 -11.65 -11.23
CA LYS A 769 -9.80 -11.31 -10.19
C LYS A 769 -10.45 -10.80 -8.89
N LEU A 770 -11.63 -11.35 -8.55
CA LEU A 770 -12.35 -11.00 -7.34
C LEU A 770 -11.63 -11.52 -6.10
N ARG A 771 -11.83 -10.83 -4.95
CA ARG A 771 -11.22 -11.20 -3.67
C ARG A 771 -12.28 -11.27 -2.58
N GLU A 772 -12.17 -12.25 -1.70
CA GLU A 772 -13.05 -12.43 -0.56
C GLU A 772 -12.61 -11.52 0.58
N VAL A 773 -13.60 -10.96 1.26
CA VAL A 773 -13.39 -10.22 2.51
C VAL A 773 -14.48 -10.59 3.48
N PHE A 774 -14.10 -10.87 4.73
CA PHE A 774 -15.02 -11.14 5.82
C PHE A 774 -14.79 -10.14 6.94
N SER A 775 -15.85 -9.77 7.63
CA SER A 775 -15.70 -8.99 8.86
C SER A 775 -16.59 -9.52 9.98
N PHE A 776 -16.11 -9.31 11.19
CA PHE A 776 -16.85 -9.59 12.40
C PHE A 776 -16.61 -8.46 13.40
N LYS A 777 -17.68 -7.78 13.76
CA LYS A 777 -17.63 -6.65 14.70
C LYS A 777 -18.60 -6.89 15.84
N GLY A 778 -18.21 -6.44 17.02
CA GLY A 778 -19.09 -6.49 18.15
C GLY A 778 -18.70 -5.51 19.24
N VAL A 779 -19.65 -5.22 20.10
CA VAL A 779 -19.47 -4.43 21.32
C VAL A 779 -20.37 -4.98 22.42
N TYR A 780 -19.81 -5.04 23.59
CA TYR A 780 -20.52 -5.36 24.81
C TYR A 780 -20.20 -4.37 25.89
N GLY A 781 -21.21 -3.95 26.62
CA GLY A 781 -21.07 -2.96 27.67
C GLY A 781 -22.37 -2.75 28.42
N GLY A 782 -22.51 -1.64 29.09
CA GLY A 782 -23.72 -1.31 29.82
C GLY A 782 -23.70 0.09 30.42
N LEU A 783 -24.73 0.40 31.15
CA LEU A 783 -24.85 1.56 32.01
C LEU A 783 -24.98 1.11 33.45
N ARG A 784 -24.24 1.74 34.36
CA ARG A 784 -24.49 1.62 35.79
C ARG A 784 -25.82 2.27 36.14
N ASP A 785 -26.46 1.79 37.19
CA ASP A 785 -27.76 2.27 37.62
C ASP A 785 -27.82 3.79 37.79
N SER A 786 -26.73 4.39 38.27
CA SER A 786 -26.59 5.84 38.44
C SER A 786 -26.62 6.66 37.16
N ASN A 787 -26.37 6.02 35.99
CA ASN A 787 -26.35 6.68 34.68
C ASN A 787 -27.47 6.13 33.75
N ASN A 788 -28.31 5.20 34.26
CA ASN A 788 -29.35 4.58 33.47
C ASN A 788 -30.70 5.30 33.64
N PRO A 789 -31.23 5.97 32.58
CA PRO A 789 -32.52 6.67 32.68
C PRO A 789 -33.71 5.81 33.11
N SER A 790 -33.65 4.50 32.87
CA SER A 790 -34.70 3.58 33.28
C SER A 790 -34.71 3.27 34.78
N LEU A 791 -33.62 3.58 35.51
CA LEU A 791 -33.40 3.27 36.92
C LEU A 791 -33.16 4.49 37.80
N ASN A 792 -32.80 5.62 37.18
CA ASN A 792 -32.44 6.85 37.85
C ASN A 792 -33.10 8.06 37.21
N ASN A 793 -34.03 8.67 37.93
CA ASN A 793 -34.74 9.88 37.49
C ASN A 793 -33.95 11.18 37.65
N GLN A 794 -32.67 11.13 38.05
CA GLN A 794 -31.77 12.31 38.12
C GLN A 794 -30.94 12.46 36.83
N VAL A 795 -31.09 11.55 35.84
CA VAL A 795 -30.48 11.61 34.54
C VAL A 795 -31.52 11.97 33.48
N TYR A 796 -31.01 12.43 32.31
CA TYR A 796 -31.88 12.81 31.19
C TYR A 796 -32.56 11.57 30.58
N ASP A 797 -33.81 11.75 30.16
CA ASP A 797 -34.63 10.70 29.55
C ASP A 797 -33.93 10.12 28.33
N TRP A 798 -34.30 8.87 28.00
CA TRP A 798 -33.92 8.26 26.73
C TRP A 798 -34.36 9.14 25.56
N GLN A 799 -33.53 9.24 24.55
CA GLN A 799 -33.86 9.98 23.33
C GLN A 799 -34.96 9.24 22.57
N THR A 800 -35.90 9.97 22.00
CA THR A 800 -36.99 9.46 21.17
C THR A 800 -36.84 9.95 19.74
N ASN A 801 -37.39 9.18 18.79
CA ASN A 801 -37.52 9.59 17.39
C ASN A 801 -38.67 10.60 17.19
N GLY A 802 -38.87 11.10 15.97
CA GLY A 802 -39.94 12.03 15.65
C GLY A 802 -41.37 11.50 15.89
N SER A 803 -41.53 10.18 16.07
CA SER A 803 -42.79 9.52 16.39
C SER A 803 -42.99 9.27 17.89
N GLY A 804 -42.03 9.70 18.72
CA GLY A 804 -42.05 9.50 20.19
C GLY A 804 -41.61 8.11 20.64
N GLU A 805 -41.09 7.28 19.75
CA GLU A 805 -40.57 5.94 20.12
C GLU A 805 -39.11 6.07 20.63
N GLN A 806 -38.77 5.29 21.62
CA GLN A 806 -37.42 5.25 22.20
C GLN A 806 -36.42 4.83 21.13
N MET A 807 -35.38 5.63 20.91
CA MET A 807 -34.33 5.37 19.91
C MET A 807 -32.97 5.04 20.53
N SER A 808 -32.79 5.30 21.81
CA SER A 808 -31.52 5.09 22.54
C SER A 808 -31.72 4.02 23.60
N PHE A 809 -30.76 3.09 23.71
CA PHE A 809 -30.82 1.94 24.59
C PHE A 809 -29.46 1.70 25.24
N THR A 810 -29.43 0.94 26.33
CA THR A 810 -28.20 0.31 26.80
C THR A 810 -28.15 -1.15 26.41
N PHE A 811 -26.97 -1.76 26.52
CA PHE A 811 -26.83 -3.20 26.25
C PHE A 811 -27.54 -4.01 27.36
N GLY A 812 -28.23 -5.06 26.95
CA GLY A 812 -28.74 -6.09 27.85
C GLY A 812 -27.71 -7.18 28.12
N ASN A 813 -28.14 -8.43 28.25
CA ASN A 813 -27.26 -9.55 28.52
C ASN A 813 -26.51 -10.09 27.28
N LYS A 814 -26.61 -9.45 26.14
CA LYS A 814 -26.00 -9.87 24.88
C LYS A 814 -25.16 -8.76 24.29
N PRO A 815 -24.02 -9.07 23.65
CA PRO A 815 -23.29 -8.08 22.87
C PRO A 815 -24.07 -7.67 21.62
N TYR A 816 -23.90 -6.44 21.12
CA TYR A 816 -24.25 -6.12 19.75
C TYR A 816 -23.22 -6.75 18.83
N MET A 817 -23.66 -7.43 17.78
CA MET A 817 -22.77 -8.06 16.82
C MET A 817 -23.29 -7.92 15.39
N GLU A 818 -22.36 -7.75 14.47
CA GLU A 818 -22.58 -7.83 13.03
C GLU A 818 -21.45 -8.58 12.32
N ALA A 819 -21.82 -9.37 11.32
CA ALA A 819 -20.88 -10.05 10.45
C ALA A 819 -21.11 -9.64 9.01
N SER A 820 -20.06 -9.62 8.21
CA SER A 820 -20.19 -9.39 6.77
C SER A 820 -19.38 -10.38 5.95
N ALA A 821 -19.91 -10.66 4.76
CA ALA A 821 -19.20 -11.31 3.67
C ALA A 821 -19.20 -10.35 2.48
N GLY A 822 -18.03 -10.08 1.96
CA GLY A 822 -17.85 -9.10 0.90
C GLY A 822 -17.05 -9.64 -0.27
N VAL A 823 -17.31 -9.05 -1.42
CA VAL A 823 -16.54 -9.22 -2.64
C VAL A 823 -15.79 -7.92 -2.91
N ALA A 824 -14.48 -8.00 -2.87
CA ALA A 824 -13.60 -6.90 -3.19
C ALA A 824 -13.00 -7.08 -4.60
N ASN A 825 -12.33 -6.03 -5.07
CA ASN A 825 -11.70 -6.01 -6.38
C ASN A 825 -12.66 -5.96 -7.57
N ILE A 826 -13.91 -5.62 -7.36
CA ILE A 826 -14.86 -5.37 -8.45
C ILE A 826 -14.34 -4.15 -9.22
N PHE A 827 -14.09 -4.31 -10.53
CA PHE A 827 -13.45 -3.29 -11.38
C PHE A 827 -12.13 -2.75 -10.81
N LYS A 828 -11.40 -3.56 -10.02
CA LYS A 828 -10.12 -3.24 -9.36
C LYS A 828 -10.19 -2.20 -8.22
N VAL A 829 -11.34 -1.63 -7.92
CA VAL A 829 -11.46 -0.53 -6.94
C VAL A 829 -12.64 -0.64 -6.00
N LEU A 830 -13.67 -1.42 -6.33
CA LEU A 830 -14.89 -1.47 -5.56
C LEU A 830 -14.94 -2.73 -4.68
N ARG A 831 -15.36 -2.56 -3.44
CA ARG A 831 -15.74 -3.61 -2.51
C ARG A 831 -17.23 -3.47 -2.20
N VAL A 832 -17.97 -4.57 -2.21
CA VAL A 832 -19.38 -4.66 -1.81
C VAL A 832 -19.51 -5.74 -0.77
N ASP A 833 -20.11 -5.39 0.36
CA ASP A 833 -20.35 -6.28 1.49
C ASP A 833 -21.84 -6.46 1.73
N VAL A 834 -22.25 -7.67 1.97
CA VAL A 834 -23.52 -8.00 2.60
C VAL A 834 -23.26 -8.13 4.10
N VAL A 835 -23.89 -7.26 4.86
CA VAL A 835 -23.75 -7.19 6.32
C VAL A 835 -25.00 -7.75 6.95
N LYS A 836 -24.84 -8.60 7.96
CA LYS A 836 -25.91 -9.14 8.80
C LYS A 836 -25.73 -8.67 10.23
N ARG A 837 -26.77 -8.10 10.81
CA ARG A 837 -26.92 -7.85 12.24
C ARG A 837 -27.42 -9.12 12.94
N LEU A 838 -26.78 -9.47 14.01
CA LEU A 838 -27.00 -10.77 14.69
C LEU A 838 -27.90 -10.64 15.90
N ASN A 839 -27.94 -9.48 16.55
CA ASN A 839 -28.65 -9.26 17.79
C ASN A 839 -29.43 -7.93 17.77
N TYR A 840 -30.35 -7.74 18.72
CA TYR A 840 -31.16 -6.54 18.91
C TYR A 840 -31.96 -6.14 17.65
N LEU A 841 -32.59 -7.17 17.04
CA LEU A 841 -33.43 -6.98 15.86
C LEU A 841 -34.82 -6.42 16.20
N ASP A 842 -35.16 -6.40 17.46
CA ASP A 842 -36.39 -5.88 18.08
C ASP A 842 -36.36 -4.35 18.31
N HIS A 843 -35.18 -3.69 18.11
CA HIS A 843 -35.09 -2.23 18.20
C HIS A 843 -35.79 -1.55 17.02
N PRO A 844 -36.36 -0.35 17.21
CA PRO A 844 -36.99 0.42 16.14
C PRO A 844 -36.08 0.62 14.95
N ASP A 845 -36.59 0.45 13.74
CA ASP A 845 -35.86 0.62 12.49
C ASP A 845 -34.54 -0.18 12.38
N ALA A 846 -34.39 -1.24 13.17
CA ALA A 846 -33.19 -2.06 13.15
C ALA A 846 -33.15 -2.96 11.91
N PRO A 847 -32.21 -2.73 10.96
CA PRO A 847 -32.11 -3.59 9.78
C PRO A 847 -31.41 -4.90 10.13
N GLU A 848 -31.97 -6.02 9.72
CA GLU A 848 -31.31 -7.32 9.86
C GLU A 848 -30.17 -7.48 8.83
N TRP A 849 -30.37 -6.98 7.62
CA TRP A 849 -29.42 -7.07 6.51
C TRP A 849 -29.17 -5.71 5.86
N GLY A 850 -28.01 -5.55 5.29
CA GLY A 850 -27.73 -4.38 4.50
C GLY A 850 -26.57 -4.59 3.53
N ILE A 851 -26.62 -3.90 2.42
CA ILE A 851 -25.54 -3.87 1.45
C ILE A 851 -24.75 -2.58 1.65
N ARG A 852 -23.44 -2.70 1.70
CA ARG A 852 -22.51 -1.56 1.84
C ARG A 852 -21.42 -1.66 0.78
N ALA A 853 -21.03 -0.53 0.24
CA ALA A 853 -19.99 -0.44 -0.77
C ALA A 853 -18.83 0.45 -0.29
N ARG A 854 -17.62 0.14 -0.72
CA ARG A 854 -16.43 0.94 -0.43
C ARG A 854 -15.52 1.01 -1.65
N VAL A 855 -15.02 2.18 -1.95
CA VAL A 855 -13.95 2.36 -2.93
C VAL A 855 -12.61 2.19 -2.21
N LYS A 856 -11.77 1.31 -2.72
CA LYS A 856 -10.43 1.04 -2.21
C LYS A 856 -9.49 0.78 -3.39
N PHE A 857 -8.42 1.54 -3.47
CA PHE A 857 -7.31 1.26 -4.39
C PHE A 857 -6.34 0.30 -3.70
N ASP A 858 -6.23 -0.92 -4.21
CA ASP A 858 -5.40 -2.00 -3.65
C ASP A 858 -4.60 -2.66 -4.77
N PHE A 859 -3.32 -2.95 -4.51
CA PHE A 859 -2.45 -3.65 -5.46
C PHE A 859 -2.74 -5.15 -5.51
#